data_6a64119006649160cbc0ec15cf576720
#
_entry.id   6a64119006649160cbc0ec15cf576720
#
_cell.length_a   1.000
_cell.length_b   1.000
_cell.length_c   1.000
_cell.angle_alpha   90.00
_cell.angle_beta   90.00
_cell.angle_gamma   90.00
#
_symmetry.space_group_name_H-M   'P 1'
#
loop_
_entity.id
_entity.type
_entity.pdbx_description
1 polymer ?
#
loop_
_entity_poly.entity_id
_entity_poly.type
_entity_poly.pdbx_seq_one_letter_code
_entity_poly.pdbx_strand_id
1 'polypeptide(L)'
;MKKFIFVSLVALSLCADAWACLSEAPTHNNYMFSVFRREGMDSPFRDDINAYWKGYAADMSNTSTDYYRWNRDRIDSVARSRGDVRMLRYMKLLDSYLKVCDEVSYDSWNYPTKEQLASRKSVLLSIRNSAMTAMNSGLRELNALMVMRANMMLGYDAANISFWNSTSPTLPKGVWREVACNIYARALLNTGKRIEACNIYAEQGDMQSIKWSMRNYRNLAGIQKIYLDDPNSPTLIYLVQDFVNNVQETLDQATGTGTDEEWIKTIDARVVYKADAMRFVDFANNVVKSGKNEYPCLWKSAIGMIYYLFGMSEEAVAELDEAMDMDGTPRMKDNARCIRLLASTGCNVFSASYSAYLLKEMKRLDLLIKNERGMSDVYSNHYTDVKERVVYNALVPKYMATGRLNIALALLGMMEENERDFYTKGRHSQPDYVIEGDYAWNSDYSSWNEYFAAMDTISADAVAGYFKYISMEPSDPFEQYVVSQVYPNKNYYNDLIGTKYLAEGRFADALPYLEKVSLGFLSQQNISWYMANRTYSVPRWFNHQLPNMPDTDGPGKGEPKENMKLKYCKDMLQLQANYDLAREGEQKDMRAYELAVMHYQASCYGDCWFLTHYGHSIYDSARTNELDFARKTVEYLNKCVVSSDLNMRYKALYALAFVDKDPWFDIKYDSDYNPVYIPRPASSQYKAMSALYSFARQHPQYVDNYTTRCDMLKAFVRVSGQ
;
A
#
# COMPACT_ATOMS: atom_id res chain seq x y z
N MET A 1 -21.76 16.62 32.11
CA MET A 1 -21.92 15.54 31.15
C MET A 1 -21.59 15.93 29.71
N LYS A 2 -22.07 17.03 29.11
CA LYS A 2 -21.75 17.38 27.70
C LYS A 2 -20.28 17.77 27.45
N LYS A 3 -19.53 18.28 28.40
CA LYS A 3 -18.08 18.60 28.25
C LYS A 3 -17.18 17.35 28.36
N PHE A 4 -17.62 16.31 29.07
CA PHE A 4 -16.88 15.05 29.18
C PHE A 4 -16.94 14.21 27.90
N ILE A 5 -18.05 14.28 27.19
CA ILE A 5 -18.23 13.61 25.89
C ILE A 5 -17.34 14.26 24.82
N PHE A 6 -17.15 15.59 24.87
CA PHE A 6 -16.30 16.29 23.91
C PHE A 6 -14.80 16.00 24.11
N VAL A 7 -14.33 15.90 25.36
CA VAL A 7 -12.93 15.56 25.66
C VAL A 7 -12.64 14.08 25.35
N SER A 8 -13.59 13.18 25.57
CA SER A 8 -13.46 11.77 25.18
C SER A 8 -13.48 11.58 23.66
N LEU A 9 -14.25 12.39 22.93
CA LEU A 9 -14.26 12.39 21.46
C LEU A 9 -12.98 12.98 20.88
N VAL A 10 -12.39 14.02 21.49
CA VAL A 10 -11.11 14.59 21.06
C VAL A 10 -9.93 13.66 21.42
N ALA A 11 -9.98 12.97 22.56
CA ALA A 11 -8.97 11.95 22.91
C ALA A 11 -9.07 10.70 22.02
N LEU A 12 -10.28 10.31 21.62
CA LEU A 12 -10.51 9.24 20.65
C LEU A 12 -10.12 9.64 19.22
N SER A 13 -10.32 10.91 18.84
CA SER A 13 -9.85 11.40 17.53
C SER A 13 -8.33 11.52 17.48
N LEU A 14 -7.65 11.89 18.56
CA LEU A 14 -6.19 11.91 18.62
C LEU A 14 -5.58 10.49 18.61
N CYS A 15 -6.30 9.49 19.13
CA CYS A 15 -5.92 8.08 18.97
C CYS A 15 -6.24 7.55 17.57
N ALA A 16 -7.30 8.03 16.93
CA ALA A 16 -7.65 7.66 15.56
C ALA A 16 -6.64 8.26 14.53
N ASP A 17 -6.17 9.48 14.77
CA ASP A 17 -5.16 10.13 13.93
C ASP A 17 -3.78 9.43 14.03
N ALA A 18 -3.45 8.81 15.16
CA ALA A 18 -2.24 7.99 15.30
C ALA A 18 -2.36 6.64 14.55
N TRP A 19 -3.58 6.15 14.30
CA TRP A 19 -3.85 4.99 13.45
C TRP A 19 -3.95 5.34 11.96
N ALA A 20 -4.30 6.57 11.63
CA ALA A 20 -4.35 7.06 10.24
C ALA A 20 -2.97 7.22 9.58
N CYS A 21 -1.88 7.12 10.34
CA CYS A 21 -0.51 7.06 9.84
C CYS A 21 0.01 5.62 9.64
N LEU A 22 -0.74 4.61 10.06
CA LEU A 22 -0.49 3.22 9.67
C LEU A 22 -1.19 3.01 8.33
N SER A 23 -0.42 2.78 7.27
CA SER A 23 -1.02 2.39 6.00
C SER A 23 -1.80 1.10 6.23
N GLU A 24 -3.06 1.12 5.86
CA GLU A 24 -3.86 -0.09 5.81
C GLU A 24 -3.22 -1.06 4.82
N ALA A 25 -3.26 -2.35 5.13
CA ALA A 25 -2.82 -3.37 4.19
C ALA A 25 -3.58 -3.20 2.87
N PRO A 26 -2.91 -3.32 1.71
CA PRO A 26 -3.57 -3.17 0.43
C PRO A 26 -4.72 -4.18 0.32
N THR A 27 -5.89 -3.70 -0.07
CA THR A 27 -7.11 -4.53 -0.09
C THR A 27 -7.23 -5.41 -1.34
N HIS A 28 -6.37 -5.22 -2.36
CA HIS A 28 -6.41 -5.93 -3.65
C HIS A 28 -7.82 -6.01 -4.29
N ASN A 29 -8.61 -4.95 -4.11
CA ASN A 29 -10.01 -4.87 -4.55
C ASN A 29 -10.17 -4.06 -5.85
N ASN A 30 -9.13 -3.96 -6.66
CA ASN A 30 -9.19 -3.30 -7.97
C ASN A 30 -10.23 -3.95 -8.89
N TYR A 31 -10.81 -3.16 -9.78
CA TYR A 31 -11.83 -3.65 -10.70
C TYR A 31 -11.29 -4.67 -11.70
N MET A 32 -11.97 -5.81 -11.80
CA MET A 32 -11.57 -6.92 -12.68
C MET A 32 -12.18 -6.84 -14.07
N PHE A 33 -13.28 -6.11 -14.26
CA PHE A 33 -13.90 -5.97 -15.56
C PHE A 33 -13.35 -4.72 -16.28
N SER A 34 -12.42 -4.91 -17.22
CA SER A 34 -11.71 -3.85 -17.92
C SER A 34 -11.65 -4.10 -19.43
N VAL A 35 -12.79 -3.92 -20.07
CA VAL A 35 -12.98 -4.16 -21.52
C VAL A 35 -12.83 -2.90 -22.35
N PHE A 36 -13.09 -1.75 -21.74
CA PHE A 36 -12.96 -0.44 -22.36
C PHE A 36 -11.60 0.16 -22.06
N ARG A 37 -11.33 0.40 -20.78
CA ARG A 37 -10.11 0.97 -20.24
C ARG A 37 -10.06 0.69 -18.75
N ARG A 38 -8.85 0.69 -18.16
CA ARG A 38 -8.69 0.60 -16.71
C ARG A 38 -9.30 1.83 -16.01
N GLU A 39 -10.00 1.62 -14.90
CA GLU A 39 -10.53 2.71 -14.06
C GLU A 39 -9.37 3.55 -13.48
N GLY A 40 -9.64 4.83 -13.23
CA GLY A 40 -8.68 5.76 -12.62
C GLY A 40 -7.61 6.33 -13.55
N MET A 41 -7.63 6.00 -14.85
CA MET A 41 -6.69 6.57 -15.81
C MET A 41 -7.01 8.03 -16.14
N ASP A 42 -5.96 8.84 -16.24
CA ASP A 42 -6.01 10.24 -16.64
C ASP A 42 -6.48 10.45 -18.10
N SER A 43 -6.45 11.70 -18.54
CA SER A 43 -6.83 12.08 -19.91
C SER A 43 -6.18 11.17 -20.96
N PRO A 44 -6.95 10.66 -21.95
CA PRO A 44 -6.43 9.81 -23.02
C PRO A 44 -5.39 10.52 -23.91
N PHE A 45 -5.26 11.83 -23.81
CA PHE A 45 -4.39 12.65 -24.66
C PHE A 45 -3.07 13.04 -24.01
N ARG A 46 -2.86 12.81 -22.71
CA ARG A 46 -1.71 13.32 -21.95
C ARG A 46 -0.38 12.85 -22.53
N ASP A 47 -0.28 11.56 -22.78
CA ASP A 47 0.97 10.96 -23.23
C ASP A 47 1.34 11.39 -24.66
N ASP A 48 0.35 11.47 -25.55
CA ASP A 48 0.54 11.94 -26.93
C ASP A 48 0.87 13.44 -26.98
N ILE A 49 0.25 14.25 -26.13
CA ILE A 49 0.58 15.67 -25.99
C ILE A 49 2.02 15.84 -25.48
N ASN A 50 2.40 15.07 -24.46
CA ASN A 50 3.76 15.10 -23.94
C ASN A 50 4.76 14.60 -24.98
N ALA A 51 4.45 13.55 -25.73
CA ALA A 51 5.29 13.05 -26.82
C ALA A 51 5.50 14.10 -27.92
N TYR A 52 4.47 14.84 -28.30
CA TYR A 52 4.57 15.94 -29.25
C TYR A 52 5.57 17.00 -28.77
N TRP A 53 5.43 17.47 -27.53
CA TRP A 53 6.31 18.52 -27.00
C TRP A 53 7.75 18.03 -26.78
N LYS A 54 7.93 16.79 -26.29
CA LYS A 54 9.24 16.14 -26.18
C LYS A 54 9.92 16.05 -27.56
N GLY A 55 9.19 15.59 -28.57
CA GLY A 55 9.67 15.52 -29.95
C GLY A 55 10.07 16.91 -30.49
N TYR A 56 9.29 17.94 -30.22
CA TYR A 56 9.63 19.29 -30.62
C TYR A 56 10.90 19.82 -29.92
N ALA A 57 11.01 19.61 -28.62
CA ALA A 57 12.17 20.01 -27.82
C ALA A 57 13.40 19.12 -27.99
N ALA A 58 13.31 18.03 -28.76
CA ALA A 58 14.36 17.01 -28.92
C ALA A 58 14.87 16.47 -27.57
N ASP A 59 13.94 16.21 -26.65
CA ASP A 59 14.23 15.71 -25.32
C ASP A 59 13.76 14.26 -25.16
N MET A 60 14.65 13.41 -24.67
CA MET A 60 14.39 11.99 -24.44
C MET A 60 14.05 11.68 -22.96
N SER A 61 13.98 12.69 -22.10
CA SER A 61 13.67 12.50 -20.69
C SER A 61 12.26 11.96 -20.47
N ASN A 62 12.14 11.07 -19.50
CA ASN A 62 10.86 10.45 -19.13
C ASN A 62 10.22 11.28 -18.00
N THR A 63 9.28 12.17 -18.31
CA THR A 63 8.51 12.89 -17.31
C THR A 63 7.03 12.58 -17.45
N SER A 64 6.38 12.15 -16.38
CA SER A 64 4.94 11.81 -16.31
C SER A 64 4.01 13.02 -16.14
N THR A 65 4.56 14.21 -15.98
CA THR A 65 3.85 15.47 -15.74
C THR A 65 3.64 16.28 -17.02
N ASP A 66 2.87 17.37 -16.97
CA ASP A 66 2.65 18.29 -18.09
C ASP A 66 4.00 18.82 -18.63
N TYR A 67 4.46 18.17 -19.70
CA TYR A 67 5.78 18.43 -20.27
C TYR A 67 5.92 19.88 -20.72
N TYR A 68 4.88 20.49 -21.31
CA TYR A 68 4.93 21.87 -21.78
C TYR A 68 5.19 22.85 -20.63
N ARG A 69 4.43 22.76 -19.54
CA ARG A 69 4.57 23.67 -18.40
C ARG A 69 5.92 23.57 -17.72
N TRP A 70 6.43 22.34 -17.54
CA TRP A 70 7.70 22.11 -16.87
C TRP A 70 8.93 22.42 -17.72
N ASN A 71 8.81 22.36 -19.06
CA ASN A 71 9.92 22.54 -19.99
C ASN A 71 9.73 23.75 -20.90
N ARG A 72 8.92 24.73 -20.49
CA ARG A 72 8.52 25.89 -21.26
C ARG A 72 9.73 26.66 -21.85
N ASP A 73 10.75 26.91 -21.02
CA ASP A 73 11.95 27.67 -21.44
C ASP A 73 12.81 26.90 -22.43
N ARG A 74 12.90 25.59 -22.27
CA ARG A 74 13.60 24.72 -23.24
C ARG A 74 12.89 24.72 -24.59
N ILE A 75 11.58 24.60 -24.63
CA ILE A 75 10.80 24.66 -25.88
C ILE A 75 10.98 26.02 -26.55
N ASP A 76 10.94 27.11 -25.79
CA ASP A 76 11.18 28.48 -26.30
C ASP A 76 12.61 28.60 -26.90
N SER A 77 13.61 28.12 -26.20
CA SER A 77 15.01 28.11 -26.68
C SER A 77 15.17 27.37 -28.01
N VAL A 78 14.54 26.18 -28.10
CA VAL A 78 14.54 25.37 -29.33
C VAL A 78 13.81 26.12 -30.47
N ALA A 79 12.66 26.70 -30.18
CA ALA A 79 11.91 27.47 -31.17
C ALA A 79 12.74 28.70 -31.71
N ARG A 80 13.43 29.40 -30.81
CA ARG A 80 14.32 30.52 -31.19
C ARG A 80 15.50 30.04 -32.01
N SER A 81 16.17 28.95 -31.60
CA SER A 81 17.31 28.41 -32.34
C SER A 81 16.95 27.97 -33.76
N ARG A 82 15.72 27.52 -33.97
CA ARG A 82 15.18 27.13 -35.28
C ARG A 82 14.61 28.31 -36.07
N GLY A 83 14.53 29.50 -35.50
CA GLY A 83 13.85 30.66 -36.11
C GLY A 83 12.34 30.42 -36.31
N ASP A 84 11.73 29.55 -35.52
CA ASP A 84 10.31 29.19 -35.67
C ASP A 84 9.38 30.24 -35.03
N VAL A 85 9.23 31.36 -35.74
CA VAL A 85 8.38 32.48 -35.31
C VAL A 85 6.93 32.09 -35.12
N ARG A 86 6.45 31.06 -35.85
CA ARG A 86 5.07 30.54 -35.73
C ARG A 86 4.87 29.87 -34.41
N MET A 87 5.77 28.98 -34.00
CA MET A 87 5.72 28.32 -32.70
C MET A 87 5.86 29.33 -31.56
N LEU A 88 6.79 30.27 -31.62
CA LEU A 88 6.94 31.32 -30.61
C LEU A 88 5.67 32.16 -30.44
N ARG A 89 4.94 32.43 -31.53
CA ARG A 89 3.65 33.12 -31.48
C ARG A 89 2.55 32.26 -30.85
N TYR A 90 2.50 30.99 -31.24
CA TYR A 90 1.55 30.04 -30.65
C TYR A 90 1.80 29.85 -29.15
N MET A 91 3.04 29.69 -28.71
CA MET A 91 3.38 29.56 -27.29
C MET A 91 2.91 30.75 -26.45
N LYS A 92 3.02 31.99 -26.98
CA LYS A 92 2.46 33.17 -26.29
C LYS A 92 0.95 33.09 -26.12
N LEU A 93 0.24 32.57 -27.12
CA LEU A 93 -1.21 32.37 -27.02
C LEU A 93 -1.56 31.28 -25.98
N LEU A 94 -0.79 30.18 -26.02
CA LEU A 94 -0.97 29.07 -25.07
C LEU A 94 -0.67 29.52 -23.63
N ASP A 95 0.41 30.25 -23.39
CA ASP A 95 0.76 30.80 -22.07
C ASP A 95 -0.36 31.73 -21.55
N SER A 96 -0.91 32.60 -22.44
CA SER A 96 -2.02 33.48 -22.07
C SER A 96 -3.29 32.70 -21.72
N TYR A 97 -3.57 31.62 -22.46
CA TYR A 97 -4.70 30.73 -22.18
C TYR A 97 -4.52 29.98 -20.85
N LEU A 98 -3.34 29.41 -20.62
CA LEU A 98 -3.03 28.68 -19.38
C LEU A 98 -3.12 29.60 -18.16
N LYS A 99 -2.65 30.85 -18.28
CA LYS A 99 -2.80 31.85 -17.22
C LYS A 99 -4.27 32.10 -16.87
N VAL A 100 -5.15 32.24 -17.86
CA VAL A 100 -6.61 32.38 -17.60
C VAL A 100 -7.18 31.12 -16.93
N CYS A 101 -6.73 29.93 -17.33
CA CYS A 101 -7.16 28.68 -16.68
C CYS A 101 -6.71 28.62 -15.21
N ASP A 102 -5.47 29.00 -14.93
CA ASP A 102 -4.91 29.00 -13.58
C ASP A 102 -5.64 30.02 -12.67
N GLU A 103 -5.96 31.20 -13.17
CA GLU A 103 -6.73 32.22 -12.43
C GLU A 103 -8.14 31.73 -12.05
N VAL A 104 -8.73 30.81 -12.84
CA VAL A 104 -10.04 30.19 -12.52
C VAL A 104 -9.91 29.11 -11.45
N SER A 105 -8.79 28.39 -11.43
CA SER A 105 -8.59 27.24 -10.53
C SER A 105 -8.04 27.63 -9.15
N TYR A 106 -7.39 28.77 -9.02
CA TYR A 106 -6.64 29.17 -7.81
C TYR A 106 -7.52 29.65 -6.66
N ASP A 107 -8.74 30.07 -6.89
CA ASP A 107 -9.60 30.62 -5.84
C ASP A 107 -10.95 29.91 -5.80
N SER A 108 -10.97 28.75 -5.16
CA SER A 108 -12.20 27.98 -4.92
C SER A 108 -13.09 28.59 -3.84
N TRP A 109 -12.61 29.57 -3.04
CA TRP A 109 -13.30 30.16 -1.91
C TRP A 109 -13.95 31.51 -2.23
N ASN A 110 -13.46 32.22 -3.26
CA ASN A 110 -13.99 33.53 -3.64
C ASN A 110 -14.56 33.49 -5.07
N TYR A 111 -15.80 33.92 -5.21
CA TYR A 111 -16.40 34.13 -6.53
C TYR A 111 -15.68 35.27 -7.26
N PRO A 112 -15.37 35.11 -8.56
CA PRO A 112 -14.71 36.16 -9.32
C PRO A 112 -15.61 37.39 -9.43
N THR A 113 -14.99 38.58 -9.32
CA THR A 113 -15.71 39.85 -9.49
C THR A 113 -16.17 40.05 -10.94
N LYS A 114 -17.11 40.97 -11.16
CA LYS A 114 -17.57 41.31 -12.51
C LYS A 114 -16.45 41.82 -13.40
N GLU A 115 -15.51 42.55 -12.83
CA GLU A 115 -14.33 43.12 -13.51
C GLU A 115 -13.36 42.00 -13.91
N GLN A 116 -13.10 41.03 -13.04
CA GLN A 116 -12.30 39.85 -13.35
C GLN A 116 -12.91 39.04 -14.47
N LEU A 117 -14.25 38.79 -14.44
CA LEU A 117 -14.95 38.08 -15.50
C LEU A 117 -14.91 38.84 -16.83
N ALA A 118 -15.04 40.17 -16.81
CA ALA A 118 -14.95 41.01 -18.01
C ALA A 118 -13.52 41.00 -18.60
N SER A 119 -12.49 41.08 -17.74
CA SER A 119 -11.10 40.98 -18.14
C SER A 119 -10.80 39.61 -18.78
N ARG A 120 -11.21 38.50 -18.17
CA ARG A 120 -11.07 37.14 -18.73
C ARG A 120 -11.74 37.01 -20.09
N LYS A 121 -12.97 37.52 -20.22
CA LYS A 121 -13.68 37.53 -21.48
C LYS A 121 -12.92 38.29 -22.57
N SER A 122 -12.35 39.44 -22.25
CA SER A 122 -11.56 40.26 -23.20
C SER A 122 -10.30 39.51 -23.64
N VAL A 123 -9.57 38.89 -22.71
CA VAL A 123 -8.37 38.10 -23.02
C VAL A 123 -8.74 36.89 -23.90
N LEU A 124 -9.76 36.13 -23.57
CA LEU A 124 -10.20 34.98 -24.35
C LEU A 124 -10.66 35.36 -25.79
N LEU A 125 -11.32 36.49 -25.96
CA LEU A 125 -11.69 37.01 -27.28
C LEU A 125 -10.42 37.39 -28.07
N SER A 126 -9.42 37.99 -27.44
CA SER A 126 -8.14 38.32 -28.07
C SER A 126 -7.40 37.05 -28.51
N ILE A 127 -7.33 36.05 -27.64
CA ILE A 127 -6.71 34.73 -27.94
C ILE A 127 -7.42 34.11 -29.16
N ARG A 128 -8.76 34.02 -29.11
CA ARG A 128 -9.57 33.47 -30.20
C ARG A 128 -9.31 34.16 -31.54
N ASN A 129 -9.35 35.50 -31.57
CA ASN A 129 -9.16 36.27 -32.81
C ASN A 129 -7.72 36.11 -33.34
N SER A 130 -6.71 36.11 -32.46
CA SER A 130 -5.33 35.90 -32.84
C SER A 130 -5.09 34.50 -33.41
N ALA A 131 -5.68 33.45 -32.78
CA ALA A 131 -5.62 32.10 -33.28
C ALA A 131 -6.34 31.94 -34.65
N MET A 132 -7.53 32.57 -34.80
CA MET A 132 -8.26 32.57 -36.05
C MET A 132 -7.43 33.18 -37.20
N THR A 133 -6.78 34.30 -36.95
CA THR A 133 -5.90 34.95 -37.94
C THR A 133 -4.69 34.06 -38.28
N ALA A 134 -4.20 33.30 -37.31
CA ALA A 134 -3.02 32.43 -37.49
C ALA A 134 -3.33 31.10 -38.19
N MET A 135 -4.61 30.74 -38.43
CA MET A 135 -5.04 29.48 -39.06
C MET A 135 -4.33 29.19 -40.40
N ASN A 136 -3.95 30.20 -41.14
CA ASN A 136 -3.30 30.06 -42.44
C ASN A 136 -1.74 30.08 -42.35
N SER A 137 -1.18 30.15 -41.17
CA SER A 137 0.25 30.39 -40.96
C SER A 137 1.11 29.14 -40.68
N GLY A 138 0.53 27.94 -40.77
CA GLY A 138 1.26 26.66 -40.73
C GLY A 138 1.16 25.83 -39.46
N LEU A 139 0.61 26.29 -38.35
CA LEU A 139 0.26 25.49 -37.16
C LEU A 139 -1.26 25.40 -37.04
N ARG A 140 -1.86 24.89 -38.09
CA ARG A 140 -3.33 24.99 -38.30
C ARG A 140 -4.10 24.21 -37.21
N GLU A 141 -3.69 23.00 -36.90
CA GLU A 141 -4.31 22.17 -35.86
C GLU A 141 -4.21 22.78 -34.46
N LEU A 142 -3.07 23.34 -34.12
CA LEU A 142 -2.84 24.00 -32.83
C LEU A 142 -3.64 25.29 -32.71
N ASN A 143 -3.72 26.08 -33.78
CA ASN A 143 -4.52 27.30 -33.80
C ASN A 143 -6.01 26.99 -33.80
N ALA A 144 -6.48 25.96 -34.53
CA ALA A 144 -7.87 25.49 -34.48
C ALA A 144 -8.28 25.07 -33.08
N LEU A 145 -7.44 24.28 -32.42
CA LEU A 145 -7.62 23.89 -31.02
C LEU A 145 -7.72 25.11 -30.10
N MET A 146 -6.86 26.12 -30.30
CA MET A 146 -6.89 27.33 -29.47
C MET A 146 -8.18 28.16 -29.69
N VAL A 147 -8.68 28.23 -30.90
CA VAL A 147 -10.01 28.85 -31.19
C VAL A 147 -11.10 28.12 -30.41
N MET A 148 -11.12 26.79 -30.46
CA MET A 148 -12.13 25.99 -29.79
C MET A 148 -12.02 26.04 -28.27
N ARG A 149 -10.80 26.07 -27.71
CA ARG A 149 -10.53 26.29 -26.27
C ARG A 149 -11.08 27.63 -25.80
N ALA A 150 -10.78 28.69 -26.54
CA ALA A 150 -11.29 30.02 -26.20
C ALA A 150 -12.83 30.09 -26.27
N ASN A 151 -13.43 29.54 -27.33
CA ASN A 151 -14.89 29.46 -27.45
C ASN A 151 -15.51 28.65 -26.30
N MET A 152 -14.90 27.53 -25.90
CA MET A 152 -15.38 26.71 -24.79
C MET A 152 -15.42 27.51 -23.48
N MET A 153 -14.34 28.23 -23.18
CA MET A 153 -14.27 29.08 -21.97
C MET A 153 -15.24 30.27 -22.03
N LEU A 154 -15.59 30.73 -23.23
CA LEU A 154 -16.58 31.77 -23.44
C LEU A 154 -18.03 31.25 -23.43
N GLY A 155 -18.27 29.95 -23.40
CA GLY A 155 -19.58 29.33 -23.51
C GLY A 155 -20.17 29.38 -24.91
N TYR A 156 -19.37 29.49 -25.97
CA TYR A 156 -19.80 29.62 -27.36
C TYR A 156 -19.91 28.24 -28.04
N ASP A 157 -20.74 27.35 -27.46
CA ASP A 157 -20.89 25.98 -27.93
C ASP A 157 -21.35 25.86 -29.37
N ALA A 158 -22.36 26.62 -29.76
CA ALA A 158 -22.85 26.65 -31.17
C ALA A 158 -21.76 27.08 -32.15
N ALA A 159 -20.89 28.04 -31.76
CA ALA A 159 -19.76 28.46 -32.55
C ALA A 159 -18.71 27.35 -32.71
N ASN A 160 -18.46 26.56 -31.64
CA ASN A 160 -17.56 25.42 -31.70
C ASN A 160 -18.09 24.32 -32.62
N ILE A 161 -19.39 24.02 -32.58
CA ILE A 161 -20.02 23.04 -33.49
C ILE A 161 -19.86 23.49 -34.95
N SER A 162 -20.20 24.74 -35.26
CA SER A 162 -20.08 25.28 -36.61
C SER A 162 -18.61 25.31 -37.08
N PHE A 163 -17.70 25.73 -36.23
CA PHE A 163 -16.27 25.78 -36.51
C PHE A 163 -15.70 24.39 -36.80
N TRP A 164 -16.02 23.41 -35.96
CA TRP A 164 -15.56 22.02 -36.15
C TRP A 164 -16.07 21.46 -37.48
N ASN A 165 -17.36 21.58 -37.77
CA ASN A 165 -17.95 21.03 -38.98
C ASN A 165 -17.33 21.62 -40.26
N SER A 166 -16.94 22.90 -40.24
CA SER A 166 -16.30 23.55 -41.39
C SER A 166 -14.79 23.28 -41.50
N THR A 167 -14.12 22.98 -40.36
CA THR A 167 -12.63 22.95 -40.28
C THR A 167 -12.07 21.54 -40.21
N SER A 168 -12.75 20.63 -39.52
CA SER A 168 -12.26 19.25 -39.25
C SER A 168 -11.87 18.44 -40.51
N PRO A 169 -12.56 18.58 -41.70
CA PRO A 169 -12.16 17.83 -42.87
C PRO A 169 -10.76 18.17 -43.40
N THR A 170 -10.24 19.35 -43.04
CA THR A 170 -8.97 19.88 -43.50
C THR A 170 -7.87 19.89 -42.44
N LEU A 171 -8.18 19.44 -41.23
CA LEU A 171 -7.19 19.32 -40.17
C LEU A 171 -6.38 18.02 -40.31
N PRO A 172 -5.05 18.08 -40.13
CA PRO A 172 -4.23 16.88 -40.07
C PRO A 172 -4.73 15.92 -38.97
N LYS A 173 -4.61 14.60 -39.21
CA LYS A 173 -4.82 13.61 -38.16
C LYS A 173 -3.71 13.71 -37.13
N GLY A 174 -4.05 13.54 -35.86
CA GLY A 174 -3.12 13.60 -34.74
C GLY A 174 -3.76 14.10 -33.46
N VAL A 175 -3.00 14.09 -32.37
CA VAL A 175 -3.50 14.39 -31.02
C VAL A 175 -4.25 15.73 -30.94
N TRP A 176 -3.78 16.76 -31.61
CA TRP A 176 -4.42 18.09 -31.56
C TRP A 176 -5.79 18.12 -32.18
N ARG A 177 -6.00 17.36 -33.26
CA ARG A 177 -7.33 17.17 -33.85
C ARG A 177 -8.23 16.39 -32.92
N GLU A 178 -7.72 15.35 -32.27
CA GLU A 178 -8.50 14.55 -31.31
C GLU A 178 -8.91 15.36 -30.07
N VAL A 179 -8.01 16.19 -29.52
CA VAL A 179 -8.35 17.13 -28.43
C VAL A 179 -9.40 18.16 -28.89
N ALA A 180 -9.30 18.66 -30.12
CA ALA A 180 -10.33 19.56 -30.66
C ALA A 180 -11.70 18.85 -30.87
N CYS A 181 -11.67 17.57 -31.26
CA CYS A 181 -12.85 16.71 -31.35
C CYS A 181 -13.51 16.50 -29.98
N ASN A 182 -12.70 16.34 -28.92
CA ASN A 182 -13.20 16.26 -27.56
C ASN A 182 -13.93 17.54 -27.12
N ILE A 183 -13.41 18.72 -27.47
CA ILE A 183 -14.09 19.99 -27.22
C ILE A 183 -15.40 20.11 -28.05
N TYR A 184 -15.41 19.60 -29.27
CA TYR A 184 -16.61 19.50 -30.08
C TYR A 184 -17.65 18.62 -29.39
N ALA A 185 -17.27 17.46 -28.87
CA ALA A 185 -18.15 16.59 -28.09
C ALA A 185 -18.74 17.30 -26.87
N ARG A 186 -17.93 18.10 -26.14
CA ARG A 186 -18.44 18.92 -25.04
C ARG A 186 -19.49 19.94 -25.51
N ALA A 187 -19.29 20.58 -26.68
CA ALA A 187 -20.25 21.51 -27.24
C ALA A 187 -21.57 20.81 -27.66
N LEU A 188 -21.48 19.57 -28.19
CA LEU A 188 -22.66 18.73 -28.44
C LEU A 188 -23.41 18.41 -27.15
N LEU A 189 -22.71 18.04 -26.10
CA LEU A 189 -23.31 17.77 -24.79
C LEU A 189 -24.08 18.97 -24.25
N ASN A 190 -23.48 20.17 -24.29
CA ASN A 190 -24.06 21.41 -23.80
C ASN A 190 -25.28 21.87 -24.64
N THR A 191 -25.35 21.44 -25.88
CA THR A 191 -26.49 21.71 -26.78
C THR A 191 -27.54 20.59 -26.80
N GLY A 192 -27.46 19.63 -25.89
CA GLY A 192 -28.46 18.57 -25.69
C GLY A 192 -28.22 17.27 -26.47
N LYS A 193 -27.18 17.20 -27.30
CA LYS A 193 -26.79 16.01 -28.09
C LYS A 193 -25.90 15.07 -27.32
N ARG A 194 -26.41 14.56 -26.18
CA ARG A 194 -25.64 13.80 -25.20
C ARG A 194 -25.05 12.50 -25.76
N ILE A 195 -25.85 11.71 -26.48
CA ILE A 195 -25.44 10.40 -27.00
C ILE A 195 -24.34 10.59 -28.03
N GLU A 196 -24.49 11.51 -28.98
CA GLU A 196 -23.46 11.84 -29.97
C GLU A 196 -22.15 12.25 -29.30
N ALA A 197 -22.20 13.07 -28.25
CA ALA A 197 -21.04 13.49 -27.48
C ALA A 197 -20.37 12.30 -26.80
N CYS A 198 -21.13 11.44 -26.12
CA CYS A 198 -20.59 10.30 -25.39
C CYS A 198 -20.02 9.21 -26.30
N ASN A 199 -20.58 9.04 -27.52
CA ASN A 199 -19.96 8.15 -28.50
C ASN A 199 -18.56 8.64 -28.92
N ILE A 200 -18.38 9.94 -29.12
CA ILE A 200 -17.05 10.52 -29.39
C ILE A 200 -16.11 10.30 -28.21
N TYR A 201 -16.55 10.57 -26.98
CA TYR A 201 -15.73 10.30 -25.79
C TYR A 201 -15.37 8.82 -25.67
N ALA A 202 -16.28 7.92 -26.02
CA ALA A 202 -16.03 6.48 -25.98
C ALA A 202 -14.99 6.07 -27.04
N GLU A 203 -15.10 6.55 -28.27
CA GLU A 203 -14.12 6.33 -29.33
C GLU A 203 -12.71 6.84 -28.95
N GLN A 204 -12.65 7.92 -28.17
CA GLN A 204 -11.41 8.51 -27.66
C GLN A 204 -10.89 7.87 -26.36
N GLY A 205 -11.67 7.01 -25.69
CA GLY A 205 -11.32 6.44 -24.39
C GLY A 205 -11.40 7.43 -23.22
N ASP A 206 -12.20 8.51 -23.35
CA ASP A 206 -12.38 9.52 -22.31
C ASP A 206 -13.46 9.09 -21.29
N MET A 207 -13.08 8.20 -20.39
CA MET A 207 -13.97 7.66 -19.35
C MET A 207 -14.53 8.74 -18.43
N GLN A 208 -13.71 9.72 -18.06
CA GLN A 208 -14.14 10.77 -17.12
C GLN A 208 -15.27 11.62 -17.70
N SER A 209 -15.17 11.98 -18.97
CA SER A 209 -16.23 12.72 -19.67
C SER A 209 -17.51 11.90 -19.82
N ILE A 210 -17.41 10.59 -20.10
CA ILE A 210 -18.57 9.69 -20.14
C ILE A 210 -19.19 9.56 -18.74
N LYS A 211 -18.38 9.26 -17.72
CA LYS A 211 -18.82 9.09 -16.33
C LYS A 211 -19.66 10.28 -15.86
N TRP A 212 -19.16 11.48 -16.11
CA TRP A 212 -19.86 12.71 -15.77
C TRP A 212 -21.12 12.94 -16.62
N SER A 213 -21.03 12.76 -17.93
CA SER A 213 -22.12 13.03 -18.86
C SER A 213 -23.26 12.04 -18.74
N MET A 214 -22.96 10.78 -18.43
CA MET A 214 -23.92 9.67 -18.32
C MET A 214 -24.33 9.35 -16.88
N ARG A 215 -24.04 10.22 -15.89
CA ARG A 215 -24.30 9.95 -14.46
C ARG A 215 -25.71 9.41 -14.16
N ASN A 216 -26.73 9.82 -14.90
CA ASN A 216 -28.12 9.37 -14.74
C ASN A 216 -28.45 8.09 -15.54
N TYR A 217 -27.53 7.60 -16.36
CA TYR A 217 -27.68 6.42 -17.23
C TYR A 217 -26.77 5.25 -16.81
N ARG A 218 -25.99 5.41 -15.74
CA ARG A 218 -25.09 4.41 -15.21
C ARG A 218 -25.85 3.36 -14.36
N ASN A 219 -26.90 2.79 -14.93
CA ASN A 219 -27.78 1.77 -14.35
C ASN A 219 -28.41 0.93 -15.47
N LEU A 220 -29.06 -0.18 -15.12
CA LEU A 220 -29.66 -1.08 -16.09
C LEU A 220 -30.66 -0.35 -17.04
N ALA A 221 -31.53 0.51 -16.51
CA ALA A 221 -32.51 1.22 -17.33
C ALA A 221 -31.84 2.15 -18.37
N GLY A 222 -30.74 2.80 -17.98
CA GLY A 222 -29.94 3.63 -18.87
C GLY A 222 -29.25 2.80 -19.96
N ILE A 223 -28.64 1.66 -19.62
CA ILE A 223 -28.04 0.72 -20.58
C ILE A 223 -29.11 0.25 -21.60
N GLN A 224 -30.27 -0.19 -21.11
CA GLN A 224 -31.39 -0.64 -21.94
C GLN A 224 -31.84 0.46 -22.93
N LYS A 225 -31.94 1.69 -22.45
CA LYS A 225 -32.34 2.82 -23.28
C LYS A 225 -31.35 3.09 -24.42
N ILE A 226 -30.04 3.17 -24.09
CA ILE A 226 -29.01 3.41 -25.10
C ILE A 226 -28.97 2.25 -26.12
N TYR A 227 -29.08 1.00 -25.64
CA TYR A 227 -29.12 -0.17 -26.53
C TYR A 227 -30.34 -0.17 -27.48
N LEU A 228 -31.50 0.29 -27.01
CA LEU A 228 -32.72 0.41 -27.87
C LEU A 228 -32.57 1.49 -28.92
N ASP A 229 -31.88 2.60 -28.58
CA ASP A 229 -31.64 3.71 -29.50
C ASP A 229 -30.56 3.33 -30.54
N ASP A 230 -29.48 2.71 -30.08
CA ASP A 230 -28.36 2.22 -30.94
C ASP A 230 -27.69 1.01 -30.28
N PRO A 231 -27.94 -0.22 -30.77
CA PRO A 231 -27.31 -1.45 -30.25
C PRO A 231 -25.80 -1.46 -30.33
N ASN A 232 -25.19 -0.65 -31.20
CA ASN A 232 -23.74 -0.60 -31.44
C ASN A 232 -23.11 0.71 -30.93
N SER A 233 -23.82 1.47 -30.12
CA SER A 233 -23.25 2.67 -29.49
C SER A 233 -21.96 2.36 -28.72
N PRO A 234 -20.83 3.00 -29.06
CA PRO A 234 -19.56 2.81 -28.32
C PRO A 234 -19.68 3.12 -26.84
N THR A 235 -20.62 3.97 -26.44
CA THR A 235 -20.92 4.31 -25.04
C THR A 235 -21.36 3.09 -24.22
N LEU A 236 -21.97 2.07 -24.85
CA LEU A 236 -22.40 0.84 -24.16
C LEU A 236 -21.22 0.07 -23.57
N ILE A 237 -20.05 0.09 -24.21
CA ILE A 237 -18.86 -0.61 -23.71
C ILE A 237 -18.50 -0.08 -22.32
N TYR A 238 -18.47 1.26 -22.18
CA TYR A 238 -18.24 1.90 -20.89
C TYR A 238 -19.34 1.60 -19.88
N LEU A 239 -20.61 1.75 -20.27
CA LEU A 239 -21.73 1.58 -19.33
C LEU A 239 -21.84 0.15 -18.80
N VAL A 240 -21.54 -0.85 -19.62
CA VAL A 240 -21.50 -2.26 -19.20
C VAL A 240 -20.33 -2.48 -18.24
N GLN A 241 -19.12 -1.98 -18.55
CA GLN A 241 -17.98 -2.05 -17.64
C GLN A 241 -18.30 -1.38 -16.29
N ASP A 242 -18.84 -0.15 -16.32
CA ASP A 242 -19.19 0.60 -15.12
C ASP A 242 -20.24 -0.13 -14.28
N PHE A 243 -21.27 -0.74 -14.90
CA PHE A 243 -22.29 -1.49 -14.19
C PHE A 243 -21.70 -2.74 -13.49
N VAL A 244 -20.90 -3.51 -14.21
CA VAL A 244 -20.29 -4.73 -13.66
C VAL A 244 -19.30 -4.40 -12.53
N ASN A 245 -18.51 -3.33 -12.68
CA ASN A 245 -17.61 -2.87 -11.64
C ASN A 245 -18.36 -2.34 -10.41
N ASN A 246 -19.52 -1.71 -10.58
CA ASN A 246 -20.36 -1.33 -9.44
C ASN A 246 -20.95 -2.56 -8.70
N VAL A 247 -21.22 -3.67 -9.38
CA VAL A 247 -21.60 -4.95 -8.73
C VAL A 247 -20.41 -5.46 -7.90
N GLN A 248 -19.21 -5.48 -8.47
CA GLN A 248 -18.00 -5.90 -7.75
C GLN A 248 -17.77 -5.01 -6.53
N GLU A 249 -17.79 -3.69 -6.68
CA GLU A 249 -17.58 -2.73 -5.59
C GLU A 249 -18.58 -2.94 -4.45
N THR A 250 -19.86 -3.15 -4.78
CA THR A 250 -20.89 -3.43 -3.77
C THR A 250 -20.56 -4.67 -2.94
N LEU A 251 -20.07 -5.73 -3.57
CA LEU A 251 -19.74 -6.97 -2.88
C LEU A 251 -18.42 -6.88 -2.09
N ASP A 252 -17.40 -6.24 -2.66
CA ASP A 252 -16.12 -6.03 -2.00
C ASP A 252 -16.28 -5.18 -0.73
N GLN A 253 -17.16 -4.17 -0.76
CA GLN A 253 -17.51 -3.36 0.42
C GLN A 253 -18.33 -4.13 1.45
N ALA A 254 -19.24 -5.00 1.03
CA ALA A 254 -20.06 -5.80 1.94
C ALA A 254 -19.23 -6.87 2.68
N THR A 255 -18.12 -7.33 2.10
CA THR A 255 -17.22 -8.31 2.71
C THR A 255 -16.08 -7.65 3.49
N GLY A 256 -15.86 -6.36 3.34
CA GLY A 256 -14.85 -5.59 4.07
C GLY A 256 -15.20 -5.52 5.56
N THR A 257 -14.40 -6.15 6.39
CA THR A 257 -14.53 -6.08 7.85
C THR A 257 -14.20 -4.68 8.32
N GLY A 258 -15.19 -3.94 8.83
CA GLY A 258 -14.99 -2.73 9.60
C GLY A 258 -15.26 -1.40 8.90
N THR A 259 -15.84 -1.40 7.72
CA THR A 259 -16.36 -0.16 7.14
C THR A 259 -17.73 0.14 7.75
N ASP A 260 -17.84 1.26 8.43
CA ASP A 260 -19.12 1.77 8.90
C ASP A 260 -20.08 1.90 7.73
N GLU A 261 -21.23 1.19 7.78
CA GLU A 261 -22.28 1.26 6.75
C GLU A 261 -22.73 2.70 6.47
N GLU A 262 -22.61 3.61 7.45
CA GLU A 262 -22.90 5.03 7.31
C GLU A 262 -21.89 5.77 6.42
N TRP A 263 -20.62 5.41 6.48
CA TRP A 263 -19.58 6.04 5.65
C TRP A 263 -19.71 5.62 4.18
N ILE A 264 -20.04 4.36 3.92
CA ILE A 264 -20.33 3.84 2.58
C ILE A 264 -21.54 4.53 1.96
N LYS A 265 -22.55 4.89 2.76
CA LYS A 265 -23.73 5.64 2.29
C LYS A 265 -23.44 7.10 1.92
N THR A 266 -22.35 7.69 2.40
CA THR A 266 -21.96 9.09 2.12
C THR A 266 -21.09 9.21 0.87
N ILE A 267 -20.38 8.17 0.47
CA ILE A 267 -19.72 8.10 -0.82
C ILE A 267 -20.81 7.70 -1.83
N ASP A 268 -20.81 8.29 -3.00
CA ASP A 268 -21.74 8.10 -4.13
C ASP A 268 -21.73 6.63 -4.66
N ALA A 269 -21.69 5.68 -3.74
CA ALA A 269 -21.65 4.24 -3.97
C ALA A 269 -23.00 3.81 -4.51
N ARG A 270 -23.03 3.41 -5.77
CA ARG A 270 -24.23 2.87 -6.41
C ARG A 270 -24.37 1.42 -6.06
N VAL A 271 -25.03 1.16 -4.97
CA VAL A 271 -25.32 -0.21 -4.55
C VAL A 271 -26.12 -0.92 -5.63
N VAL A 272 -25.55 -2.00 -6.18
CA VAL A 272 -26.26 -2.89 -7.11
C VAL A 272 -26.63 -4.16 -6.39
N TYR A 273 -27.90 -4.31 -6.07
CA TYR A 273 -28.43 -5.51 -5.43
C TYR A 273 -28.40 -6.73 -6.36
N LYS A 274 -28.30 -7.94 -5.80
CA LYS A 274 -28.30 -9.19 -6.57
C LYS A 274 -29.44 -9.28 -7.57
N ALA A 275 -30.66 -8.84 -7.20
CA ALA A 275 -31.82 -8.82 -8.10
C ALA A 275 -31.62 -7.95 -9.34
N ASP A 276 -30.94 -6.81 -9.19
CA ASP A 276 -30.63 -5.91 -10.31
C ASP A 276 -29.53 -6.49 -11.20
N ALA A 277 -28.51 -7.12 -10.60
CA ALA A 277 -27.46 -7.81 -11.31
C ALA A 277 -28.03 -8.99 -12.13
N MET A 278 -28.97 -9.76 -11.58
CA MET A 278 -29.60 -10.87 -12.32
C MET A 278 -30.52 -10.35 -13.44
N ARG A 279 -31.24 -9.24 -13.24
CA ARG A 279 -32.00 -8.60 -14.33
C ARG A 279 -31.09 -8.10 -15.47
N PHE A 280 -29.89 -7.65 -15.14
CA PHE A 280 -28.89 -7.33 -16.16
C PHE A 280 -28.44 -8.60 -16.90
N VAL A 281 -28.23 -9.72 -16.22
CA VAL A 281 -27.89 -11.00 -16.84
C VAL A 281 -28.96 -11.44 -17.84
N ASP A 282 -30.26 -11.36 -17.47
CA ASP A 282 -31.37 -11.67 -18.36
C ASP A 282 -31.38 -10.77 -19.60
N PHE A 283 -31.15 -9.47 -19.40
CA PHE A 283 -31.07 -8.48 -20.49
C PHE A 283 -29.88 -8.79 -21.42
N ALA A 284 -28.69 -9.02 -20.86
CA ALA A 284 -27.48 -9.33 -21.62
C ALA A 284 -27.64 -10.61 -22.45
N ASN A 285 -28.28 -11.65 -21.91
CA ASN A 285 -28.63 -12.87 -22.65
C ASN A 285 -29.56 -12.55 -23.85
N ASN A 286 -30.53 -11.67 -23.69
CA ASN A 286 -31.41 -11.24 -24.78
C ASN A 286 -30.65 -10.43 -25.84
N VAL A 287 -29.70 -9.61 -25.46
CA VAL A 287 -28.82 -8.87 -26.38
C VAL A 287 -28.01 -9.85 -27.22
N VAL A 288 -27.35 -10.81 -26.61
CA VAL A 288 -26.57 -11.85 -27.31
C VAL A 288 -27.46 -12.63 -28.27
N LYS A 289 -28.62 -13.12 -27.84
CA LYS A 289 -29.58 -13.86 -28.66
C LYS A 289 -30.11 -13.06 -29.84
N SER A 290 -30.21 -11.73 -29.71
CA SER A 290 -30.73 -10.86 -30.79
C SER A 290 -29.80 -10.76 -31.98
N GLY A 291 -28.49 -10.98 -31.80
CA GLY A 291 -27.45 -10.84 -32.83
C GLY A 291 -27.29 -9.42 -33.40
N LYS A 292 -27.82 -8.39 -32.71
CA LYS A 292 -27.79 -7.00 -33.19
C LYS A 292 -26.55 -6.22 -32.76
N ASN A 293 -25.84 -6.72 -31.73
CA ASN A 293 -24.63 -6.08 -31.21
C ASN A 293 -23.38 -6.68 -31.82
N GLU A 294 -22.42 -5.85 -32.22
CA GLU A 294 -21.16 -6.26 -32.85
C GLU A 294 -20.18 -6.95 -31.88
N TYR A 295 -20.38 -6.78 -30.57
CA TYR A 295 -19.49 -7.31 -29.53
C TYR A 295 -20.23 -8.24 -28.54
N PRO A 296 -20.74 -9.40 -28.98
CA PRO A 296 -21.40 -10.34 -28.06
C PRO A 296 -20.45 -10.83 -26.94
N CYS A 297 -19.13 -10.85 -27.18
CA CYS A 297 -18.13 -11.12 -26.16
C CYS A 297 -18.24 -10.18 -24.92
N LEU A 298 -18.54 -8.90 -25.13
CA LEU A 298 -18.76 -7.92 -24.06
C LEU A 298 -19.86 -8.37 -23.10
N TRP A 299 -21.01 -8.74 -23.63
CA TRP A 299 -22.19 -9.08 -22.85
C TRP A 299 -22.04 -10.44 -22.18
N LYS A 300 -21.48 -11.41 -22.88
CA LYS A 300 -21.24 -12.78 -22.37
C LYS A 300 -20.20 -12.74 -21.24
N SER A 301 -19.11 -11.97 -21.39
CA SER A 301 -18.12 -11.83 -20.33
C SER A 301 -18.67 -11.06 -19.11
N ALA A 302 -19.57 -10.11 -19.31
CA ALA A 302 -20.27 -9.43 -18.21
C ALA A 302 -21.16 -10.39 -17.40
N ILE A 303 -21.89 -11.31 -18.10
CA ILE A 303 -22.65 -12.38 -17.45
C ILE A 303 -21.72 -13.27 -16.60
N GLY A 304 -20.62 -13.75 -17.20
CA GLY A 304 -19.65 -14.60 -16.53
C GLY A 304 -19.04 -13.90 -15.30
N MET A 305 -18.72 -12.59 -15.37
CA MET A 305 -18.22 -11.86 -14.22
C MET A 305 -19.26 -11.76 -13.10
N ILE A 306 -20.52 -11.46 -13.43
CA ILE A 306 -21.60 -11.40 -12.42
C ILE A 306 -21.78 -12.77 -11.76
N TYR A 307 -21.78 -13.86 -12.51
CA TYR A 307 -21.86 -15.21 -11.94
C TYR A 307 -20.69 -15.50 -11.00
N TYR A 308 -19.45 -15.16 -11.40
CA TYR A 308 -18.28 -15.27 -10.53
C TYR A 308 -18.45 -14.50 -9.22
N LEU A 309 -18.88 -13.25 -9.29
CA LEU A 309 -19.08 -12.39 -8.12
C LEU A 309 -20.11 -12.95 -7.13
N PHE A 310 -21.10 -13.69 -7.60
CA PHE A 310 -22.09 -14.34 -6.74
C PHE A 310 -21.76 -15.81 -6.40
N GLY A 311 -20.53 -16.26 -6.65
CA GLY A 311 -20.05 -17.59 -6.29
C GLY A 311 -20.54 -18.72 -7.20
N MET A 312 -21.14 -18.40 -8.35
CA MET A 312 -21.61 -19.33 -9.36
C MET A 312 -20.47 -19.66 -10.34
N SER A 313 -19.43 -20.33 -9.82
CA SER A 313 -18.15 -20.44 -10.52
C SER A 313 -18.20 -21.34 -11.76
N GLU A 314 -18.99 -22.42 -11.74
CA GLU A 314 -19.13 -23.33 -12.88
C GLU A 314 -19.88 -22.67 -14.05
N GLU A 315 -20.96 -21.97 -13.74
CA GLU A 315 -21.72 -21.19 -14.70
C GLU A 315 -20.86 -20.05 -15.28
N ALA A 316 -20.10 -19.37 -14.41
CA ALA A 316 -19.19 -18.31 -14.84
C ALA A 316 -18.14 -18.85 -15.85
N VAL A 317 -17.53 -19.98 -15.57
CA VAL A 317 -16.54 -20.59 -16.49
C VAL A 317 -17.18 -20.95 -17.84
N ALA A 318 -18.41 -21.52 -17.83
CA ALA A 318 -19.11 -21.86 -19.07
C ALA A 318 -19.40 -20.63 -19.94
N GLU A 319 -19.95 -19.56 -19.32
CA GLU A 319 -20.24 -18.30 -20.02
C GLU A 319 -18.98 -17.63 -20.60
N LEU A 320 -17.86 -17.71 -19.86
CA LEU A 320 -16.59 -17.11 -20.27
C LEU A 320 -15.87 -17.92 -21.36
N ASP A 321 -16.02 -19.24 -21.36
CA ASP A 321 -15.54 -20.09 -22.46
C ASP A 321 -16.27 -19.74 -23.76
N GLU A 322 -17.59 -19.57 -23.75
CA GLU A 322 -18.36 -19.10 -24.89
C GLU A 322 -17.95 -17.67 -25.31
N ALA A 323 -17.76 -16.75 -24.34
CA ALA A 323 -17.38 -15.35 -24.60
C ALA A 323 -16.08 -15.23 -25.41
N MET A 324 -15.09 -16.07 -25.11
CA MET A 324 -13.79 -16.04 -25.81
C MET A 324 -13.89 -16.42 -27.29
N ASP A 325 -14.88 -17.23 -27.68
CA ASP A 325 -15.11 -17.65 -29.06
C ASP A 325 -15.97 -16.65 -29.84
N MET A 326 -16.65 -15.72 -29.15
CA MET A 326 -17.53 -14.72 -29.78
C MET A 326 -16.77 -13.51 -30.32
N ASP A 327 -17.43 -12.72 -31.20
CA ASP A 327 -16.88 -11.47 -31.71
C ASP A 327 -16.70 -10.45 -30.60
N GLY A 328 -15.52 -9.80 -30.59
CA GLY A 328 -15.12 -8.82 -29.62
C GLY A 328 -13.71 -8.32 -29.87
N THR A 329 -13.34 -7.21 -29.23
CA THR A 329 -11.98 -6.69 -29.33
C THR A 329 -10.97 -7.64 -28.64
N PRO A 330 -9.68 -7.59 -29.00
CA PRO A 330 -8.65 -8.37 -28.28
C PRO A 330 -8.69 -8.18 -26.76
N ARG A 331 -8.90 -6.93 -26.30
CA ARG A 331 -9.01 -6.62 -24.87
C ARG A 331 -10.24 -7.26 -24.21
N MET A 332 -11.38 -7.32 -24.89
CA MET A 332 -12.58 -7.99 -24.37
C MET A 332 -12.32 -9.50 -24.19
N LYS A 333 -11.66 -10.13 -25.14
CA LYS A 333 -11.29 -11.56 -25.07
C LYS A 333 -10.25 -11.85 -23.99
N ASP A 334 -9.24 -10.99 -23.87
CA ASP A 334 -8.26 -11.08 -22.78
C ASP A 334 -8.89 -10.89 -21.39
N ASN A 335 -9.83 -9.94 -21.27
CA ASN A 335 -10.56 -9.74 -20.03
C ASN A 335 -11.45 -10.95 -19.67
N ALA A 336 -12.21 -11.49 -20.64
CA ALA A 336 -12.99 -12.71 -20.44
C ALA A 336 -12.11 -13.86 -19.92
N ARG A 337 -10.91 -14.03 -20.49
CA ARG A 337 -9.94 -15.04 -20.08
C ARG A 337 -9.38 -14.79 -18.67
N CYS A 338 -9.16 -13.54 -18.29
CA CYS A 338 -8.74 -13.16 -16.93
C CYS A 338 -9.83 -13.51 -15.90
N ILE A 339 -11.08 -13.17 -16.19
CA ILE A 339 -12.20 -13.49 -15.31
C ILE A 339 -12.42 -15.00 -15.22
N ARG A 340 -12.23 -15.73 -16.33
CA ARG A 340 -12.28 -17.19 -16.36
C ARG A 340 -11.23 -17.82 -15.42
N LEU A 341 -10.02 -17.26 -15.40
CA LEU A 341 -8.98 -17.70 -14.47
C LEU A 341 -9.46 -17.52 -13.01
N LEU A 342 -10.00 -16.34 -12.66
CA LEU A 342 -10.59 -16.09 -11.35
C LEU A 342 -11.71 -17.08 -11.03
N ALA A 343 -12.70 -17.26 -11.92
CA ALA A 343 -13.82 -18.16 -11.71
C ALA A 343 -13.36 -19.61 -11.55
N SER A 344 -12.34 -20.04 -12.30
CA SER A 344 -11.78 -21.40 -12.22
C SER A 344 -11.24 -21.76 -10.84
N THR A 345 -10.83 -20.78 -10.05
CA THR A 345 -10.34 -21.03 -8.67
C THR A 345 -11.45 -21.53 -7.76
N GLY A 346 -12.71 -21.18 -8.03
CA GLY A 346 -13.88 -21.67 -7.29
C GLY A 346 -14.27 -23.11 -7.62
N CYS A 347 -14.09 -23.55 -8.87
CA CYS A 347 -14.54 -24.84 -9.36
C CYS A 347 -13.56 -25.98 -9.07
N ASN A 348 -12.27 -25.70 -9.04
CA ASN A 348 -11.26 -26.75 -9.17
C ASN A 348 -10.64 -27.20 -7.85
N VAL A 349 -10.50 -28.52 -7.71
CA VAL A 349 -9.59 -29.14 -6.75
C VAL A 349 -8.17 -29.08 -7.37
N PHE A 350 -7.16 -28.88 -6.53
CA PHE A 350 -5.77 -28.89 -6.99
C PHE A 350 -5.38 -30.26 -7.56
N SER A 351 -5.32 -30.32 -8.89
CA SER A 351 -4.90 -31.47 -9.68
C SER A 351 -3.74 -31.09 -10.58
N ALA A 352 -3.01 -32.07 -11.11
CA ALA A 352 -1.91 -31.82 -12.04
C ALA A 352 -2.37 -31.09 -13.30
N SER A 353 -3.59 -31.37 -13.80
CA SER A 353 -4.17 -30.66 -14.96
C SER A 353 -4.49 -29.21 -14.63
N TYR A 354 -5.02 -28.94 -13.44
CA TYR A 354 -5.29 -27.56 -13.01
C TYR A 354 -3.99 -26.79 -12.74
N SER A 355 -2.98 -27.44 -12.17
CA SER A 355 -1.65 -26.87 -11.99
C SER A 355 -1.03 -26.44 -13.32
N ALA A 356 -1.12 -27.28 -14.35
CA ALA A 356 -0.67 -26.95 -15.70
C ALA A 356 -1.45 -25.77 -16.31
N TYR A 357 -2.76 -25.70 -16.07
CA TYR A 357 -3.59 -24.57 -16.48
C TYR A 357 -3.15 -23.27 -15.77
N LEU A 358 -2.98 -23.29 -14.45
CA LEU A 358 -2.50 -22.14 -13.67
C LEU A 358 -1.15 -21.65 -14.21
N LEU A 359 -0.21 -22.54 -14.44
CA LEU A 359 1.11 -22.20 -15.00
C LEU A 359 0.98 -21.46 -16.34
N LYS A 360 0.13 -21.97 -17.24
CA LYS A 360 -0.12 -21.36 -18.55
C LYS A 360 -0.69 -19.94 -18.41
N GLU A 361 -1.70 -19.77 -17.54
CA GLU A 361 -2.37 -18.48 -17.40
C GLU A 361 -1.49 -17.46 -16.66
N MET A 362 -0.74 -17.85 -15.63
CA MET A 362 0.19 -16.96 -14.94
C MET A 362 1.30 -16.46 -15.87
N LYS A 363 1.91 -17.34 -16.67
CA LYS A 363 2.89 -16.92 -17.68
C LYS A 363 2.30 -15.98 -18.73
N ARG A 364 1.03 -16.17 -19.09
CA ARG A 364 0.33 -15.24 -19.98
C ARG A 364 0.12 -13.87 -19.33
N LEU A 365 -0.30 -13.85 -18.06
CA LEU A 365 -0.44 -12.60 -17.31
C LEU A 365 0.90 -11.86 -17.21
N ASP A 366 2.00 -12.55 -16.93
CA ASP A 366 3.33 -11.92 -16.89
C ASP A 366 3.70 -11.26 -18.23
N LEU A 367 3.36 -11.90 -19.35
CA LEU A 367 3.59 -11.34 -20.68
C LEU A 367 2.73 -10.09 -20.91
N LEU A 368 1.46 -10.12 -20.52
CA LEU A 368 0.54 -8.97 -20.67
C LEU A 368 0.96 -7.81 -19.76
N ILE A 369 1.35 -8.08 -18.52
CA ILE A 369 1.89 -7.11 -17.58
C ILE A 369 3.11 -6.40 -18.18
N LYS A 370 4.03 -7.19 -18.76
CA LYS A 370 5.23 -6.66 -19.41
C LYS A 370 4.90 -5.76 -20.60
N ASN A 371 3.90 -6.13 -21.40
CA ASN A 371 3.51 -5.39 -22.60
C ASN A 371 2.77 -4.08 -22.26
N GLU A 372 2.02 -4.03 -21.18
CA GLU A 372 1.32 -2.81 -20.72
C GLU A 372 2.23 -1.86 -19.91
N ARG A 373 3.36 -2.33 -19.41
CA ARG A 373 4.35 -1.47 -18.73
C ARG A 373 4.85 -0.39 -19.69
N GLY A 374 4.55 0.86 -19.36
CA GLY A 374 4.96 2.03 -20.14
C GLY A 374 3.89 2.63 -21.04
N MET A 375 2.70 2.04 -21.14
CA MET A 375 1.57 2.63 -21.87
C MET A 375 0.71 3.56 -20.99
N SER A 376 0.85 3.51 -19.68
CA SER A 376 0.15 4.36 -18.72
C SER A 376 0.78 4.18 -17.34
N ASP A 377 0.29 4.88 -16.38
CA ASP A 377 0.74 4.94 -15.02
C ASP A 377 1.67 3.79 -14.56
N VAL A 378 2.86 4.15 -14.11
CA VAL A 378 3.96 3.24 -13.72
C VAL A 378 3.56 2.28 -12.60
N TYR A 379 2.49 2.59 -11.88
CA TYR A 379 2.15 1.96 -10.60
C TYR A 379 1.27 0.73 -10.68
N SER A 380 0.48 0.58 -11.72
CA SER A 380 -0.33 -0.61 -11.89
C SER A 380 -0.89 -0.67 -13.30
N ASN A 381 -0.98 -1.85 -13.84
CA ASN A 381 -1.77 -2.13 -15.02
C ASN A 381 -2.87 -3.13 -14.67
N HIS A 382 -3.89 -3.21 -15.50
CA HIS A 382 -5.04 -4.08 -15.26
C HIS A 382 -4.64 -5.56 -15.01
N TYR A 383 -3.66 -6.07 -15.72
CA TYR A 383 -3.26 -7.47 -15.59
C TYR A 383 -2.48 -7.72 -14.30
N THR A 384 -1.79 -6.72 -13.76
CA THR A 384 -1.24 -6.76 -12.40
C THR A 384 -2.36 -6.90 -11.37
N ASP A 385 -3.40 -6.06 -11.47
CA ASP A 385 -4.56 -6.12 -10.58
C ASP A 385 -5.24 -7.51 -10.62
N VAL A 386 -5.35 -8.11 -11.82
CA VAL A 386 -5.88 -9.47 -11.99
C VAL A 386 -4.99 -10.51 -11.31
N LYS A 387 -3.66 -10.43 -11.51
CA LYS A 387 -2.70 -11.35 -10.88
C LYS A 387 -2.77 -11.27 -9.36
N GLU A 388 -2.81 -10.06 -8.82
CA GLU A 388 -2.98 -9.81 -7.38
C GLU A 388 -4.26 -10.46 -6.85
N ARG A 389 -5.38 -10.20 -7.49
CA ARG A 389 -6.65 -10.78 -7.06
C ARG A 389 -6.68 -12.31 -7.14
N VAL A 390 -6.10 -12.90 -8.18
CA VAL A 390 -5.95 -14.36 -8.30
C VAL A 390 -5.11 -14.92 -7.15
N VAL A 391 -4.01 -14.27 -6.82
CA VAL A 391 -3.08 -14.76 -5.78
C VAL A 391 -3.64 -14.49 -4.40
N TYR A 392 -3.85 -13.24 -4.05
CA TYR A 392 -4.21 -12.83 -2.67
C TYR A 392 -5.63 -13.21 -2.27
N ASN A 393 -6.60 -13.04 -3.16
CA ASN A 393 -8.00 -13.24 -2.83
C ASN A 393 -8.51 -14.66 -3.16
N ALA A 394 -7.81 -15.42 -4.00
CA ALA A 394 -8.27 -16.75 -4.41
C ALA A 394 -7.29 -17.88 -4.05
N LEU A 395 -6.07 -17.88 -4.60
CA LEU A 395 -5.16 -19.03 -4.44
C LEU A 395 -4.59 -19.16 -3.03
N VAL A 396 -4.07 -18.08 -2.45
CA VAL A 396 -3.48 -18.10 -1.10
C VAL A 396 -4.49 -18.57 -0.06
N PRO A 397 -5.70 -18.01 0.07
CA PRO A 397 -6.69 -18.49 1.02
C PRO A 397 -7.06 -19.97 0.78
N LYS A 398 -7.18 -20.40 -0.46
CA LYS A 398 -7.52 -21.77 -0.82
C LYS A 398 -6.42 -22.77 -0.44
N TYR A 399 -5.14 -22.43 -0.69
CA TYR A 399 -4.02 -23.27 -0.27
C TYR A 399 -3.90 -23.30 1.26
N MET A 400 -4.11 -22.18 1.94
CA MET A 400 -4.14 -22.11 3.41
C MET A 400 -5.23 -23.02 3.99
N ALA A 401 -6.46 -22.92 3.47
CA ALA A 401 -7.61 -23.73 3.91
C ALA A 401 -7.41 -25.24 3.72
N THR A 402 -6.58 -25.64 2.76
CA THR A 402 -6.24 -27.06 2.49
C THR A 402 -4.97 -27.52 3.22
N GLY A 403 -4.40 -26.70 4.11
CA GLY A 403 -3.18 -27.01 4.87
C GLY A 403 -1.88 -26.99 4.05
N ARG A 404 -1.92 -26.45 2.83
CA ARG A 404 -0.74 -26.35 1.95
C ARG A 404 -0.01 -25.02 2.14
N LEU A 405 0.46 -24.78 3.38
CA LEU A 405 1.07 -23.53 3.81
C LEU A 405 2.27 -23.12 2.93
N ASN A 406 3.16 -24.06 2.58
CA ASN A 406 4.39 -23.73 1.88
C ASN A 406 4.16 -23.10 0.50
N ILE A 407 3.24 -23.64 -0.31
CA ILE A 407 2.91 -23.03 -1.60
C ILE A 407 2.14 -21.72 -1.44
N ALA A 408 1.30 -21.58 -0.41
CA ALA A 408 0.64 -20.31 -0.12
C ALA A 408 1.66 -19.20 0.20
N LEU A 409 2.66 -19.48 1.04
CA LEU A 409 3.75 -18.55 1.33
C LEU A 409 4.62 -18.27 0.09
N ALA A 410 4.88 -19.27 -0.76
CA ALA A 410 5.62 -19.07 -1.99
C ALA A 410 4.88 -18.19 -2.99
N LEU A 411 3.54 -18.28 -3.06
CA LEU A 411 2.70 -17.38 -3.85
C LEU A 411 2.78 -15.93 -3.36
N LEU A 412 2.76 -15.71 -2.04
CA LEU A 412 2.99 -14.38 -1.47
C LEU A 412 4.40 -13.87 -1.81
N GLY A 413 5.41 -14.73 -1.71
CA GLY A 413 6.80 -14.41 -2.06
C GLY A 413 7.00 -14.10 -3.55
N MET A 414 6.26 -14.75 -4.44
CA MET A 414 6.22 -14.43 -5.87
C MET A 414 5.66 -13.02 -6.12
N MET A 415 4.63 -12.63 -5.37
CA MET A 415 4.05 -11.28 -5.51
C MET A 415 4.98 -10.22 -4.95
N GLU A 416 5.71 -10.53 -3.89
CA GLU A 416 6.72 -9.64 -3.31
C GLU A 416 7.84 -9.31 -4.29
N GLU A 417 8.31 -10.26 -5.08
CA GLU A 417 9.32 -10.01 -6.12
C GLU A 417 8.85 -8.93 -7.12
N ASN A 418 7.57 -8.94 -7.50
CA ASN A 418 7.01 -7.92 -8.36
C ASN A 418 7.00 -6.54 -7.68
N GLU A 419 6.65 -6.48 -6.40
CA GLU A 419 6.70 -5.23 -5.62
C GLU A 419 8.15 -4.75 -5.46
N ARG A 420 9.08 -5.64 -5.15
CA ARG A 420 10.50 -5.32 -5.03
C ARG A 420 11.05 -4.75 -6.34
N ASP A 421 10.77 -5.38 -7.47
CA ASP A 421 11.13 -4.90 -8.79
C ASP A 421 10.56 -3.50 -9.08
N PHE A 422 9.32 -3.28 -8.63
CA PHE A 422 8.69 -1.99 -8.72
C PHE A 422 9.44 -0.92 -7.88
N TYR A 423 9.74 -1.21 -6.61
CA TYR A 423 10.45 -0.27 -5.74
C TYR A 423 11.90 -0.04 -6.16
N THR A 424 12.58 -1.05 -6.64
CA THR A 424 14.00 -0.94 -7.04
C THR A 424 14.20 -0.40 -8.44
N LYS A 425 13.30 -0.67 -9.39
CA LYS A 425 13.45 -0.33 -10.80
C LYS A 425 12.51 0.77 -11.30
N GLY A 426 11.35 0.96 -10.67
CA GLY A 426 10.27 1.78 -11.21
C GLY A 426 10.03 3.12 -10.53
N ARG A 427 10.26 3.24 -9.23
CA ARG A 427 9.92 4.44 -8.46
C ARG A 427 11.00 5.53 -8.47
N HIS A 428 12.22 5.16 -8.77
CA HIS A 428 13.37 6.04 -8.63
C HIS A 428 14.00 6.35 -9.99
N SER A 429 13.34 7.20 -10.74
CA SER A 429 14.00 8.01 -11.77
C SER A 429 14.94 9.08 -11.16
N GLN A 430 15.13 9.06 -9.84
CA GLN A 430 16.09 9.92 -9.15
C GLN A 430 17.35 9.13 -8.81
N PRO A 431 18.52 9.55 -9.32
CA PRO A 431 19.78 8.84 -9.11
C PRO A 431 20.23 8.71 -7.64
N ASP A 432 19.65 9.51 -6.74
CA ASP A 432 20.07 9.59 -5.33
C ASP A 432 19.50 8.48 -4.43
N TYR A 433 18.64 7.61 -4.95
CA TYR A 433 18.03 6.50 -4.24
C TYR A 433 18.31 5.12 -4.86
N VAL A 434 19.45 4.98 -5.52
CA VAL A 434 19.93 3.64 -5.89
C VAL A 434 20.31 2.93 -4.60
N ILE A 435 19.46 2.01 -4.17
CA ILE A 435 19.83 1.05 -3.12
C ILE A 435 20.79 0.07 -3.80
N GLU A 436 22.10 0.38 -3.73
CA GLU A 436 23.14 -0.53 -4.15
C GLU A 436 23.17 -1.71 -3.17
N GLY A 437 22.92 -2.89 -3.67
CA GLY A 437 23.04 -4.15 -2.93
C GLY A 437 21.70 -4.88 -2.76
N ASP A 438 21.78 -6.11 -2.27
CA ASP A 438 20.60 -6.89 -1.88
C ASP A 438 19.75 -6.08 -0.91
N TYR A 439 18.50 -5.87 -1.28
CA TYR A 439 17.54 -5.19 -0.44
C TYR A 439 17.38 -5.98 0.85
N ALA A 440 17.95 -5.47 1.91
CA ALA A 440 17.87 -6.10 3.21
C ALA A 440 16.51 -5.73 3.81
N TRP A 441 15.66 -6.70 3.89
CA TRP A 441 14.34 -6.59 4.48
C TRP A 441 14.49 -6.34 5.96
N ASN A 442 13.85 -5.30 6.40
CA ASN A 442 13.72 -5.06 7.80
C ASN A 442 12.24 -4.93 8.17
N SER A 443 12.01 -4.93 9.46
CA SER A 443 10.72 -4.89 10.11
C SER A 443 9.79 -3.74 9.70
N ASP A 444 10.34 -2.64 9.22
CA ASP A 444 9.52 -1.49 8.86
C ASP A 444 8.65 -1.78 7.63
N TYR A 445 9.02 -2.81 6.85
CA TYR A 445 8.26 -3.28 5.69
C TYR A 445 7.36 -4.50 5.97
N SER A 446 7.51 -5.18 7.10
CA SER A 446 6.68 -6.36 7.43
C SER A 446 5.21 -6.02 7.60
N SER A 447 4.89 -4.79 8.01
CA SER A 447 3.51 -4.28 8.10
C SER A 447 2.91 -3.87 6.75
N TRP A 448 3.73 -3.77 5.69
CA TRP A 448 3.33 -3.26 4.38
C TRP A 448 3.33 -4.34 3.30
N ASN A 449 3.95 -5.47 3.60
CA ASN A 449 4.10 -6.56 2.66
C ASN A 449 3.53 -7.84 3.26
N GLU A 450 2.55 -8.43 2.59
CA GLU A 450 1.82 -9.60 3.07
C GLU A 450 2.73 -10.83 3.24
N TYR A 451 3.76 -10.98 2.43
CA TYR A 451 4.72 -12.06 2.54
C TYR A 451 5.51 -12.00 3.85
N PHE A 452 6.10 -10.84 4.16
CA PHE A 452 6.87 -10.69 5.40
C PHE A 452 5.99 -10.70 6.63
N ALA A 453 4.79 -10.12 6.56
CA ALA A 453 3.80 -10.19 7.62
C ALA A 453 3.40 -11.65 7.92
N ALA A 454 3.16 -12.46 6.90
CA ALA A 454 2.87 -13.89 7.06
C ALA A 454 4.06 -14.63 7.69
N MET A 455 5.27 -14.38 7.22
CA MET A 455 6.51 -14.98 7.78
C MET A 455 6.75 -14.58 9.24
N ASP A 456 6.39 -13.36 9.62
CA ASP A 456 6.52 -12.88 11.00
C ASP A 456 5.51 -13.53 11.95
N THR A 457 4.31 -13.89 11.48
CA THR A 457 3.24 -14.43 12.32
C THR A 457 3.33 -15.94 12.58
N ILE A 458 3.91 -16.73 11.67
CA ILE A 458 4.01 -18.19 11.80
C ILE A 458 5.18 -18.62 12.71
N SER A 459 5.16 -19.85 13.23
CA SER A 459 6.21 -20.38 14.11
C SER A 459 7.57 -20.55 13.40
N ALA A 460 8.64 -20.60 14.18
CA ALA A 460 9.98 -20.86 13.67
C ALA A 460 10.05 -22.17 12.86
N ASP A 461 9.42 -23.24 13.35
CA ASP A 461 9.37 -24.54 12.64
C ASP A 461 8.64 -24.44 11.30
N ALA A 462 7.56 -23.63 11.21
CA ALA A 462 6.84 -23.41 9.96
C ALA A 462 7.71 -22.66 8.93
N VAL A 463 8.43 -21.61 9.37
CA VAL A 463 9.38 -20.88 8.50
C VAL A 463 10.53 -21.80 8.05
N ALA A 464 11.08 -22.62 8.95
CA ALA A 464 12.11 -23.58 8.61
C ALA A 464 11.63 -24.62 7.59
N GLY A 465 10.39 -25.12 7.76
CA GLY A 465 9.73 -26.00 6.80
C GLY A 465 9.54 -25.35 5.43
N TYR A 466 9.10 -24.13 5.42
CA TYR A 466 8.97 -23.32 4.21
C TYR A 466 10.32 -23.08 3.52
N PHE A 467 11.34 -22.69 4.26
CA PHE A 467 12.68 -22.49 3.71
C PHE A 467 13.25 -23.77 3.09
N LYS A 468 13.01 -24.91 3.74
CA LYS A 468 13.36 -26.21 3.16
C LYS A 468 12.62 -26.45 1.83
N TYR A 469 11.31 -26.16 1.78
CA TYR A 469 10.49 -26.34 0.58
C TYR A 469 10.99 -25.48 -0.60
N ILE A 470 11.27 -24.19 -0.41
CA ILE A 470 11.77 -23.31 -1.49
C ILE A 470 13.24 -23.60 -1.85
N SER A 471 13.99 -24.31 -1.00
CA SER A 471 15.37 -24.73 -1.28
C SER A 471 15.44 -26.05 -2.06
N MET A 472 14.32 -26.75 -2.19
CA MET A 472 14.18 -27.97 -2.98
C MET A 472 13.51 -27.62 -4.32
N GLU A 473 13.76 -28.38 -5.37
CA GLU A 473 13.03 -28.24 -6.62
C GLU A 473 11.70 -29.01 -6.48
N PRO A 474 10.53 -28.34 -6.42
CA PRO A 474 9.24 -29.04 -6.41
C PRO A 474 9.04 -29.92 -7.65
N SER A 475 8.27 -30.97 -7.54
CA SER A 475 7.97 -31.84 -8.68
C SER A 475 6.91 -31.27 -9.62
N ASP A 476 6.04 -30.37 -9.13
CA ASP A 476 4.97 -29.74 -9.90
C ASP A 476 5.51 -28.51 -10.67
N PRO A 477 5.32 -28.40 -11.98
CA PRO A 477 5.84 -27.30 -12.79
C PRO A 477 5.28 -25.91 -12.41
N PHE A 478 4.07 -25.84 -11.87
CA PHE A 478 3.51 -24.58 -11.37
C PHE A 478 4.19 -24.16 -10.06
N GLU A 479 4.42 -25.11 -9.15
CA GLU A 479 5.16 -24.86 -7.93
C GLU A 479 6.61 -24.44 -8.22
N GLN A 480 7.27 -25.07 -9.21
CA GLN A 480 8.60 -24.64 -9.67
C GLN A 480 8.60 -23.19 -10.16
N TYR A 481 7.60 -22.82 -10.99
CA TYR A 481 7.44 -21.47 -11.49
C TYR A 481 7.26 -20.45 -10.33
N VAL A 482 6.42 -20.76 -9.34
CA VAL A 482 6.18 -19.91 -8.19
C VAL A 482 7.47 -19.75 -7.34
N VAL A 483 8.10 -20.88 -6.98
CA VAL A 483 9.32 -20.90 -6.15
C VAL A 483 10.49 -20.18 -6.83
N SER A 484 10.59 -20.23 -8.15
CA SER A 484 11.66 -19.55 -8.90
C SER A 484 11.62 -18.03 -8.80
N GLN A 485 10.50 -17.45 -8.36
CA GLN A 485 10.31 -16.01 -8.22
C GLN A 485 10.35 -15.53 -6.77
N VAL A 486 10.52 -16.44 -5.81
CA VAL A 486 10.65 -16.09 -4.40
C VAL A 486 12.03 -15.49 -4.13
N TYR A 487 12.11 -14.58 -3.16
CA TYR A 487 13.38 -13.96 -2.75
C TYR A 487 14.45 -15.00 -2.43
N PRO A 488 15.61 -14.98 -3.14
CA PRO A 488 16.53 -16.11 -3.12
C PRO A 488 17.60 -16.04 -2.01
N ASN A 489 17.67 -14.94 -1.22
CA ASN A 489 18.77 -14.72 -0.28
C ASN A 489 18.67 -15.63 0.94
N LYS A 490 19.54 -16.64 1.00
CA LYS A 490 19.58 -17.60 2.10
C LYS A 490 19.94 -16.99 3.46
N ASN A 491 20.68 -15.87 3.49
CA ASN A 491 20.97 -15.19 4.76
C ASN A 491 19.67 -14.67 5.40
N TYR A 492 18.75 -14.13 4.60
CA TYR A 492 17.45 -13.65 5.10
C TYR A 492 16.70 -14.76 5.85
N TYR A 493 16.51 -15.92 5.22
CA TYR A 493 15.76 -17.02 5.85
C TYR A 493 16.48 -17.58 7.08
N ASN A 494 17.80 -17.71 7.02
CA ASN A 494 18.58 -18.16 8.17
C ASN A 494 18.51 -17.16 9.34
N ASP A 495 18.60 -15.86 9.09
CA ASP A 495 18.46 -14.83 10.12
C ASP A 495 17.04 -14.82 10.71
N LEU A 496 16.01 -14.89 9.85
CA LEU A 496 14.61 -14.93 10.28
C LEU A 496 14.33 -16.16 11.16
N ILE A 497 14.67 -17.36 10.69
CA ILE A 497 14.43 -18.62 11.44
C ILE A 497 15.19 -18.58 12.77
N GLY A 498 16.45 -18.17 12.74
CA GLY A 498 17.26 -18.05 13.95
C GLY A 498 16.65 -17.05 14.95
N THR A 499 16.23 -15.89 14.49
CA THR A 499 15.58 -14.86 15.30
C THR A 499 14.27 -15.36 15.92
N LYS A 500 13.44 -16.08 15.16
CA LYS A 500 12.20 -16.65 15.67
C LYS A 500 12.44 -17.75 16.71
N TYR A 501 13.45 -18.61 16.52
CA TYR A 501 13.84 -19.57 17.55
C TYR A 501 14.37 -18.87 18.81
N LEU A 502 15.10 -17.76 18.68
CA LEU A 502 15.48 -16.95 19.85
C LEU A 502 14.23 -16.41 20.56
N ALA A 503 13.25 -15.88 19.82
CA ALA A 503 11.97 -15.40 20.38
C ALA A 503 11.19 -16.51 21.11
N GLU A 504 11.26 -17.74 20.61
CA GLU A 504 10.66 -18.92 21.26
C GLU A 504 11.47 -19.45 22.47
N GLY A 505 12.65 -18.89 22.71
CA GLY A 505 13.59 -19.37 23.76
C GLY A 505 14.27 -20.69 23.40
N ARG A 506 14.22 -21.11 22.16
CA ARG A 506 14.81 -22.37 21.62
C ARG A 506 16.22 -22.13 21.08
N PHE A 507 17.12 -21.75 21.98
CA PHE A 507 18.47 -21.32 21.59
C PHE A 507 19.27 -22.41 20.85
N ALA A 508 19.12 -23.68 21.24
CA ALA A 508 19.80 -24.76 20.54
C ALA A 508 19.35 -24.94 19.08
N ASP A 509 18.07 -24.72 18.82
CA ASP A 509 17.50 -24.80 17.48
C ASP A 509 17.85 -23.56 16.63
N ALA A 510 18.07 -22.39 17.26
CA ALA A 510 18.49 -21.16 16.58
C ALA A 510 19.92 -21.24 16.03
N LEU A 511 20.83 -21.93 16.77
CA LEU A 511 22.25 -21.92 16.52
C LEU A 511 22.65 -22.28 15.07
N PRO A 512 22.19 -23.42 14.48
CA PRO A 512 22.61 -23.84 13.14
C PRO A 512 22.16 -22.90 12.02
N TYR A 513 21.15 -22.07 12.26
CA TYR A 513 20.69 -21.05 11.31
C TYR A 513 21.52 -19.78 11.44
N LEU A 514 21.70 -19.27 12.66
CA LEU A 514 22.46 -18.03 12.90
C LEU A 514 23.94 -18.16 12.49
N GLU A 515 24.53 -19.35 12.54
CA GLU A 515 25.90 -19.62 12.06
C GLU A 515 26.05 -19.44 10.53
N LYS A 516 24.97 -19.49 9.77
CA LYS A 516 24.98 -19.35 8.31
C LYS A 516 24.78 -17.91 7.85
N VAL A 517 24.52 -16.97 8.77
CA VAL A 517 24.24 -15.57 8.44
C VAL A 517 25.55 -14.80 8.36
N SER A 518 25.81 -14.17 7.21
CA SER A 518 27.01 -13.37 6.99
C SER A 518 26.91 -11.98 7.62
N LEU A 519 28.05 -11.43 8.06
CA LEU A 519 28.13 -10.05 8.56
C LEU A 519 27.79 -9.02 7.47
N GLY A 520 28.16 -9.30 6.22
CA GLY A 520 27.81 -8.43 5.09
C GLY A 520 26.29 -8.28 4.90
N PHE A 521 25.52 -9.34 5.10
CA PHE A 521 24.06 -9.26 5.11
C PHE A 521 23.55 -8.45 6.30
N LEU A 522 24.05 -8.73 7.52
CA LEU A 522 23.60 -8.03 8.72
C LEU A 522 23.90 -6.53 8.69
N SER A 523 25.04 -6.12 8.11
CA SER A 523 25.38 -4.70 7.99
C SER A 523 24.45 -3.90 7.09
N GLN A 524 23.70 -4.56 6.22
CA GLN A 524 22.72 -3.94 5.34
C GLN A 524 21.32 -3.80 5.99
N GLN A 525 21.08 -4.49 7.12
CA GLN A 525 19.82 -4.43 7.85
C GLN A 525 19.68 -3.13 8.63
N ASN A 526 18.45 -2.59 8.80
CA ASN A 526 18.23 -1.43 9.65
C ASN A 526 18.60 -1.67 11.11
N ILE A 527 18.45 -2.93 11.58
CA ILE A 527 18.88 -3.33 12.93
C ILE A 527 20.40 -3.35 13.11
N SER A 528 21.20 -3.19 12.05
CA SER A 528 22.66 -3.23 12.08
C SER A 528 23.25 -2.17 13.01
N TRP A 529 22.63 -0.98 13.06
CA TRP A 529 23.07 0.08 13.96
C TRP A 529 22.92 -0.32 15.44
N TYR A 530 21.80 -0.96 15.79
CA TYR A 530 21.58 -1.47 17.15
C TYR A 530 22.61 -2.55 17.51
N MET A 531 22.89 -3.48 16.59
CA MET A 531 23.92 -4.51 16.79
C MET A 531 25.30 -3.91 17.00
N ALA A 532 25.64 -2.81 16.33
CA ALA A 532 26.94 -2.17 16.45
C ALA A 532 27.12 -1.35 17.73
N ASN A 533 26.02 -0.85 18.33
CA ASN A 533 26.07 0.17 19.38
C ASN A 533 25.46 -0.25 20.71
N ARG A 534 24.85 -1.43 20.83
CA ARG A 534 24.18 -1.89 22.06
C ARG A 534 24.78 -3.17 22.58
N THR A 535 24.48 -3.49 23.84
CA THR A 535 24.93 -4.72 24.49
C THR A 535 23.87 -5.27 25.43
N TYR A 536 23.66 -6.58 25.37
CA TYR A 536 22.68 -7.30 26.20
C TYR A 536 23.24 -7.72 27.57
N SER A 537 24.54 -7.57 27.83
CA SER A 537 25.18 -7.98 29.09
C SER A 537 25.17 -6.91 30.18
N VAL A 538 24.72 -5.69 29.86
CA VAL A 538 24.65 -4.57 30.82
C VAL A 538 23.26 -4.49 31.42
N PRO A 539 23.12 -4.46 32.78
CA PRO A 539 21.81 -4.34 33.42
C PRO A 539 21.23 -2.93 33.26
N ARG A 540 20.32 -2.78 32.29
CA ARG A 540 19.54 -1.57 32.06
C ARG A 540 18.07 -1.95 32.17
N TRP A 541 17.45 -1.55 33.29
CA TRP A 541 16.10 -1.95 33.68
C TRP A 541 14.98 -1.03 33.22
N PHE A 542 15.31 -0.02 32.46
CA PHE A 542 14.38 0.87 31.81
C PHE A 542 14.95 1.33 30.48
N ASN A 543 14.08 1.50 29.51
CA ASN A 543 14.46 1.95 28.18
C ASN A 543 14.93 3.39 28.25
N HIS A 544 16.16 3.68 27.83
CA HIS A 544 16.64 5.05 27.68
C HIS A 544 17.04 5.30 26.24
N GLN A 545 16.71 6.48 25.78
CA GLN A 545 17.50 7.03 24.71
C GLN A 545 18.93 7.26 25.19
N LEU A 546 19.89 6.71 24.47
CA LEU A 546 21.29 7.04 24.73
C LEU A 546 21.49 8.53 24.47
N PRO A 547 22.23 9.28 25.33
CA PRO A 547 22.39 10.72 25.23
C PRO A 547 22.87 11.26 23.89
N ASN A 548 23.45 10.42 23.06
CA ASN A 548 24.05 10.76 21.76
C ASN A 548 23.38 10.05 20.58
N MET A 549 22.17 9.53 20.74
CA MET A 549 21.41 9.05 19.58
C MET A 549 20.99 10.28 18.76
N PRO A 550 21.33 10.36 17.48
CA PRO A 550 20.74 11.37 16.62
C PRO A 550 19.23 11.18 16.59
N ASP A 551 18.49 12.25 16.77
CA ASP A 551 17.02 12.37 16.59
C ASP A 551 16.66 12.28 15.10
N THR A 552 17.20 11.31 14.40
CA THR A 552 16.94 11.12 12.98
C THR A 552 16.08 9.88 12.77
N ASP A 553 15.29 9.91 11.74
CA ASP A 553 14.28 8.96 11.28
C ASP A 553 14.75 7.50 11.14
N GLY A 554 15.15 6.93 12.21
CA GLY A 554 15.66 5.57 12.32
C GLY A 554 17.18 5.48 12.34
N PRO A 555 17.71 4.42 12.94
CA PRO A 555 19.14 4.19 12.98
C PRO A 555 19.64 3.92 11.56
N GLY A 556 20.59 4.71 11.13
CA GLY A 556 21.29 4.45 9.87
C GLY A 556 21.96 3.08 9.85
N LYS A 557 22.55 2.72 8.73
CA LYS A 557 23.34 1.49 8.62
C LYS A 557 24.47 1.48 9.67
N GLY A 558 24.66 0.35 10.33
CA GLY A 558 25.75 0.12 11.27
C GLY A 558 26.74 -0.92 10.74
N GLU A 559 27.92 -0.95 11.30
CA GLU A 559 28.92 -1.97 11.00
C GLU A 559 29.09 -2.87 12.23
N PRO A 560 28.27 -3.93 12.37
CA PRO A 560 28.43 -4.88 13.46
C PRO A 560 29.76 -5.65 13.28
N LYS A 561 30.53 -5.76 14.35
CA LYS A 561 31.81 -6.49 14.34
C LYS A 561 31.61 -8.00 14.41
N GLU A 562 30.47 -8.45 14.88
CA GLU A 562 30.09 -9.85 15.05
C GLU A 562 28.56 -10.00 14.88
N ASN A 563 28.13 -11.22 14.61
CA ASN A 563 26.69 -11.54 14.62
C ASN A 563 26.20 -11.59 16.08
N MET A 564 25.60 -10.51 16.55
CA MET A 564 25.17 -10.38 17.94
C MET A 564 24.06 -11.38 18.31
N LYS A 565 23.18 -11.77 17.37
CA LYS A 565 22.17 -12.81 17.60
C LYS A 565 22.83 -14.17 17.85
N LEU A 566 23.82 -14.51 17.05
CA LEU A 566 24.61 -15.74 17.23
C LEU A 566 25.35 -15.73 18.56
N LYS A 567 25.99 -14.62 18.90
CA LYS A 567 26.71 -14.47 20.16
C LYS A 567 25.76 -14.60 21.35
N TYR A 568 24.65 -13.88 21.34
CA TYR A 568 23.62 -13.99 22.37
C TYR A 568 23.10 -15.42 22.52
N CYS A 569 22.85 -16.12 21.43
CA CYS A 569 22.46 -17.52 21.43
C CYS A 569 23.45 -18.41 22.16
N LYS A 570 24.75 -18.30 21.83
CA LYS A 570 25.82 -19.07 22.48
C LYS A 570 25.96 -18.73 23.96
N ASP A 571 25.94 -17.45 24.28
CA ASP A 571 26.05 -16.97 25.66
C ASP A 571 24.86 -17.43 26.52
N MET A 572 23.64 -17.44 25.99
CA MET A 572 22.45 -17.97 26.68
C MET A 572 22.56 -19.47 26.96
N LEU A 573 22.95 -20.26 25.97
CA LEU A 573 23.17 -21.71 26.15
C LEU A 573 24.20 -21.99 27.24
N GLN A 574 25.33 -21.28 27.19
CA GLN A 574 26.40 -21.44 28.19
C GLN A 574 25.97 -20.97 29.58
N LEU A 575 25.26 -19.83 29.67
CA LEU A 575 24.84 -19.29 30.95
C LEU A 575 23.75 -20.15 31.60
N GLN A 576 22.79 -20.66 30.80
CA GLN A 576 21.80 -21.60 31.32
C GLN A 576 22.43 -22.87 31.84
N ALA A 577 23.39 -23.47 31.11
CA ALA A 577 24.09 -24.64 31.57
C ALA A 577 24.88 -24.37 32.87
N ASN A 578 25.56 -23.21 32.97
CA ASN A 578 26.25 -22.78 34.15
C ASN A 578 25.32 -22.60 35.36
N TYR A 579 24.12 -22.04 35.14
CA TYR A 579 23.08 -21.87 36.16
C TYR A 579 22.58 -23.24 36.67
N ASP A 580 22.31 -24.17 35.77
CA ASP A 580 21.80 -25.50 36.10
C ASP A 580 22.81 -26.34 36.90
N LEU A 581 24.12 -26.17 36.60
CA LEU A 581 25.23 -26.85 37.30
C LEU A 581 25.65 -26.14 38.59
N ALA A 582 25.30 -24.88 38.81
CA ALA A 582 25.70 -24.09 39.95
C ALA A 582 25.11 -24.66 41.27
N ARG A 583 25.93 -24.67 42.32
CA ARG A 583 25.46 -24.99 43.68
C ARG A 583 24.58 -23.85 44.21
N GLU A 584 23.60 -24.24 45.03
CA GLU A 584 22.74 -23.26 45.71
C GLU A 584 23.60 -22.27 46.54
N GLY A 585 23.18 -21.00 46.54
CA GLY A 585 23.89 -19.90 47.20
C GLY A 585 24.36 -18.80 46.21
N GLU A 586 25.26 -17.96 46.65
CA GLU A 586 25.69 -16.76 45.92
C GLU A 586 26.10 -16.97 44.46
N GLN A 587 26.74 -18.10 44.16
CA GLN A 587 27.15 -18.42 42.80
C GLN A 587 25.94 -18.64 41.89
N LYS A 588 24.90 -19.34 42.36
CA LYS A 588 23.66 -19.58 41.61
C LYS A 588 22.87 -18.32 41.49
N ASP A 589 22.80 -17.50 42.54
CA ASP A 589 22.14 -16.22 42.56
C ASP A 589 22.75 -15.26 41.51
N MET A 590 24.09 -15.23 41.41
CA MET A 590 24.78 -14.44 40.39
C MET A 590 24.40 -14.88 38.98
N ARG A 591 24.34 -16.19 38.69
CA ARG A 591 23.93 -16.71 37.37
C ARG A 591 22.45 -16.40 37.09
N ALA A 592 21.58 -16.46 38.10
CA ALA A 592 20.18 -16.05 37.99
C ALA A 592 20.06 -14.58 37.61
N TYR A 593 20.86 -13.70 38.24
CA TYR A 593 20.87 -12.29 37.94
C TYR A 593 21.36 -12.02 36.50
N GLU A 594 22.42 -12.67 36.05
CA GLU A 594 22.92 -12.59 34.69
C GLU A 594 21.84 -13.04 33.67
N LEU A 595 21.15 -14.16 33.93
CA LEU A 595 20.01 -14.64 33.12
C LEU A 595 18.88 -13.59 33.08
N ALA A 596 18.57 -12.98 34.23
CA ALA A 596 17.55 -11.91 34.27
C ALA A 596 17.94 -10.73 33.37
N VAL A 597 19.19 -10.29 33.42
CA VAL A 597 19.71 -9.20 32.56
C VAL A 597 19.54 -9.55 31.08
N MET A 598 20.00 -10.75 30.69
CA MET A 598 19.96 -11.17 29.28
C MET A 598 18.52 -11.33 28.76
N HIS A 599 17.63 -11.89 29.59
CA HIS A 599 16.22 -11.97 29.22
C HIS A 599 15.59 -10.57 29.07
N TYR A 600 15.85 -9.66 30.04
CA TYR A 600 15.29 -8.32 29.95
C TYR A 600 15.76 -7.57 28.72
N GLN A 601 17.05 -7.63 28.42
CA GLN A 601 17.62 -6.91 27.27
C GLN A 601 17.09 -7.42 25.93
N ALA A 602 16.73 -8.71 25.82
CA ALA A 602 16.14 -9.29 24.63
C ALA A 602 14.59 -9.16 24.57
N SER A 603 13.96 -8.66 25.64
CA SER A 603 12.51 -8.40 25.65
C SER A 603 12.17 -7.12 24.86
N CYS A 604 10.87 -6.92 24.58
CA CYS A 604 10.38 -5.68 23.96
C CYS A 604 10.65 -4.41 24.80
N TYR A 605 11.03 -4.55 26.06
CA TYR A 605 11.39 -3.45 26.97
C TYR A 605 12.89 -3.18 27.05
N GLY A 606 13.71 -4.08 26.50
CA GLY A 606 15.17 -3.99 26.59
C GLY A 606 15.80 -3.29 25.40
N ASP A 607 17.05 -2.87 25.57
CA ASP A 607 17.82 -2.17 24.53
C ASP A 607 18.16 -3.05 23.32
N CYS A 608 18.11 -4.39 23.49
CA CYS A 608 18.49 -5.38 22.49
C CYS A 608 17.29 -6.21 22.01
N TRP A 609 16.09 -5.61 21.95
CA TRP A 609 14.87 -6.22 21.43
C TRP A 609 15.06 -6.86 20.04
N PHE A 610 15.96 -6.32 19.22
CA PHE A 610 16.29 -6.81 17.87
C PHE A 610 16.92 -8.22 17.85
N LEU A 611 17.28 -8.76 19.03
CA LEU A 611 17.73 -10.15 19.12
C LEU A 611 16.61 -11.15 18.86
N THR A 612 15.37 -10.77 19.17
CA THR A 612 14.20 -11.64 19.09
C THR A 612 13.14 -11.14 18.09
N HIS A 613 13.21 -9.88 17.67
CA HIS A 613 12.22 -9.26 16.78
C HIS A 613 12.89 -8.33 15.76
N TYR A 614 12.17 -8.03 14.67
CA TYR A 614 12.60 -7.05 13.67
C TYR A 614 11.92 -5.69 13.88
N GLY A 615 10.78 -5.65 14.53
CA GLY A 615 10.05 -4.45 14.93
C GLY A 615 9.92 -4.35 16.43
N HIS A 616 9.67 -3.14 16.93
CA HIS A 616 9.60 -2.88 18.36
C HIS A 616 8.45 -1.94 18.71
N SER A 617 7.62 -2.37 19.65
CA SER A 617 6.66 -1.52 20.35
C SER A 617 6.70 -1.84 21.84
N ILE A 618 6.65 -0.81 22.69
CA ILE A 618 6.50 -0.97 24.13
C ILE A 618 5.15 -1.57 24.55
N TYR A 619 4.22 -1.66 23.62
CA TYR A 619 2.90 -2.28 23.82
C TYR A 619 2.88 -3.74 23.35
N ASP A 620 3.98 -4.23 22.77
CA ASP A 620 4.08 -5.61 22.32
C ASP A 620 4.06 -6.56 23.54
N SER A 621 3.39 -7.69 23.36
CA SER A 621 3.37 -8.82 24.27
C SER A 621 3.90 -10.06 23.56
N ALA A 622 4.41 -11.03 24.32
CA ALA A 622 4.83 -12.30 23.75
C ALA A 622 3.68 -12.97 23.01
N ARG A 623 3.91 -13.39 21.77
CA ARG A 623 2.97 -14.14 20.95
C ARG A 623 2.80 -15.57 21.48
N THR A 624 1.80 -16.29 20.99
CA THR A 624 1.42 -17.63 21.52
C THR A 624 2.61 -18.62 21.56
N ASN A 625 3.52 -18.54 20.60
CA ASN A 625 4.69 -19.44 20.53
C ASN A 625 5.98 -18.82 21.08
N GLU A 626 5.93 -17.60 21.58
CA GLU A 626 7.11 -16.88 22.06
C GLU A 626 7.30 -17.04 23.57
N LEU A 627 8.55 -16.99 23.99
CA LEU A 627 8.92 -16.92 25.39
C LEU A 627 8.60 -15.53 25.92
N ASP A 628 7.87 -15.47 27.03
CA ASP A 628 7.72 -14.21 27.75
C ASP A 628 9.02 -13.86 28.50
N PHE A 629 9.90 -13.15 27.80
CA PHE A 629 11.19 -12.72 28.30
C PHE A 629 11.07 -11.80 29.54
N ALA A 630 10.06 -10.94 29.59
CA ALA A 630 9.83 -10.07 30.75
C ALA A 630 9.44 -10.89 31.98
N ARG A 631 8.54 -11.86 31.83
CA ARG A 631 8.17 -12.78 32.91
C ARG A 631 9.37 -13.61 33.37
N LYS A 632 10.21 -14.11 32.45
CA LYS A 632 11.44 -14.83 32.79
C LYS A 632 12.41 -13.94 33.57
N THR A 633 12.53 -12.69 33.22
CA THR A 633 13.31 -11.71 33.98
C THR A 633 12.86 -11.66 35.44
N VAL A 634 11.55 -11.46 35.67
CA VAL A 634 10.96 -11.40 37.01
C VAL A 634 11.17 -12.71 37.78
N GLU A 635 11.02 -13.87 37.13
CA GLU A 635 11.25 -15.19 37.71
C GLU A 635 12.70 -15.34 38.26
N TYR A 636 13.68 -14.91 37.48
CA TYR A 636 15.08 -14.98 37.90
C TYR A 636 15.45 -13.94 38.96
N LEU A 637 14.93 -12.70 38.85
CA LEU A 637 15.13 -11.67 39.86
C LEU A 637 14.58 -12.08 41.22
N ASN A 638 13.41 -12.71 41.27
CA ASN A 638 12.80 -13.20 42.50
C ASN A 638 13.65 -14.25 43.22
N LYS A 639 14.48 -15.00 42.50
CA LYS A 639 15.45 -15.92 43.11
C LYS A 639 16.59 -15.14 43.81
N CYS A 640 16.97 -14.01 43.26
CA CYS A 640 18.03 -13.15 43.80
C CYS A 640 17.57 -12.30 45.01
N VAL A 641 16.31 -12.00 45.16
CA VAL A 641 15.75 -11.21 46.29
C VAL A 641 15.98 -11.91 47.65
N VAL A 642 16.05 -13.23 47.66
CA VAL A 642 16.27 -14.03 48.87
C VAL A 642 17.74 -14.40 49.10
N SER A 643 18.65 -13.88 48.28
CA SER A 643 20.09 -14.13 48.40
C SER A 643 20.64 -13.76 49.77
N SER A 644 21.64 -14.51 50.23
CA SER A 644 22.45 -14.16 51.43
C SER A 644 23.35 -12.95 51.19
N ASP A 645 23.76 -12.71 49.91
CA ASP A 645 24.48 -11.51 49.53
C ASP A 645 23.54 -10.31 49.47
N LEU A 646 23.68 -9.39 50.40
CA LEU A 646 22.86 -8.17 50.49
C LEU A 646 23.05 -7.24 49.27
N ASN A 647 24.22 -7.26 48.65
CA ASN A 647 24.45 -6.48 47.43
C ASN A 647 23.65 -7.07 46.24
N MET A 648 23.63 -8.40 46.13
CA MET A 648 22.81 -9.09 45.14
C MET A 648 21.34 -8.84 45.38
N ARG A 649 20.88 -8.94 46.61
CA ARG A 649 19.49 -8.64 47.01
C ARG A 649 19.09 -7.22 46.65
N TYR A 650 19.96 -6.24 46.93
CA TYR A 650 19.72 -4.84 46.55
C TYR A 650 19.56 -4.68 45.03
N LYS A 651 20.50 -5.24 44.24
CA LYS A 651 20.42 -5.18 42.76
C LYS A 651 19.14 -5.78 42.23
N ALA A 652 18.69 -6.90 42.77
CA ALA A 652 17.44 -7.54 42.36
C ALA A 652 16.18 -6.72 42.72
N LEU A 653 16.15 -6.16 43.95
CA LEU A 653 15.06 -5.27 44.38
C LEU A 653 14.97 -4.00 43.51
N TYR A 654 16.13 -3.40 43.19
CA TYR A 654 16.20 -2.25 42.30
C TYR A 654 15.65 -2.61 40.92
N ALA A 655 16.10 -3.74 40.33
CA ALA A 655 15.61 -4.21 39.05
C ALA A 655 14.08 -4.41 39.04
N LEU A 656 13.55 -5.14 40.03
CA LEU A 656 12.11 -5.42 40.13
C LEU A 656 11.25 -4.15 40.22
N ALA A 657 11.77 -3.09 40.86
CA ALA A 657 11.05 -1.82 40.96
C ALA A 657 10.84 -1.13 39.60
N PHE A 658 11.60 -1.48 38.55
CA PHE A 658 11.54 -0.85 37.23
C PHE A 658 11.09 -1.79 36.10
N VAL A 659 11.30 -3.10 36.22
CA VAL A 659 10.91 -4.03 35.15
C VAL A 659 9.41 -4.36 35.14
N ASP A 660 8.73 -4.13 36.26
CA ASP A 660 7.31 -4.43 36.38
C ASP A 660 6.44 -3.42 35.61
N LYS A 661 5.48 -3.91 34.90
CA LYS A 661 4.58 -3.12 34.02
C LYS A 661 3.20 -2.86 34.61
N ASP A 662 2.91 -3.37 35.81
CA ASP A 662 1.73 -3.00 36.58
C ASP A 662 2.07 -1.77 37.45
N PRO A 663 1.77 -0.54 36.99
CA PRO A 663 2.35 0.67 37.55
C PRO A 663 1.87 0.90 39.00
N TRP A 664 2.73 1.49 39.82
CA TRP A 664 2.45 1.80 41.22
C TRP A 664 1.43 2.90 41.41
N PHE A 665 1.00 3.60 40.34
CA PHE A 665 0.10 4.75 40.38
C PHE A 665 -0.86 4.78 39.19
N ASP A 666 -2.01 5.45 39.42
CA ASP A 666 -2.85 5.98 38.34
C ASP A 666 -2.59 7.48 38.22
N ILE A 667 -2.76 8.06 37.04
CA ILE A 667 -2.63 9.49 36.79
C ILE A 667 -4.04 10.10 36.73
N LYS A 668 -4.27 11.14 37.55
CA LYS A 668 -5.37 12.10 37.39
C LYS A 668 -4.78 13.45 37.08
N TYR A 669 -5.53 14.29 36.45
CA TYR A 669 -5.13 15.67 36.20
C TYR A 669 -5.95 16.60 37.10
N ASP A 670 -5.29 17.58 37.73
CA ASP A 670 -5.96 18.64 38.51
C ASP A 670 -6.62 19.67 37.57
N SER A 671 -7.19 20.77 38.17
CA SER A 671 -7.86 21.81 37.39
C SER A 671 -6.93 22.56 36.43
N ASP A 672 -5.63 22.55 36.70
CA ASP A 672 -4.59 23.22 35.91
C ASP A 672 -3.84 22.25 34.99
N TYR A 673 -4.39 21.03 34.78
CA TYR A 673 -3.84 19.97 34.00
C TYR A 673 -2.49 19.42 34.48
N ASN A 674 -2.13 19.58 35.76
CA ASN A 674 -0.95 18.95 36.30
C ASN A 674 -1.24 17.48 36.69
N PRO A 675 -0.31 16.56 36.45
CA PRO A 675 -0.49 15.15 36.79
C PRO A 675 -0.45 14.95 38.33
N VAL A 676 -1.48 14.30 38.84
CA VAL A 676 -1.59 13.88 40.25
C VAL A 676 -1.49 12.35 40.29
N TYR A 677 -0.46 11.85 40.94
CA TYR A 677 -0.23 10.40 41.09
C TYR A 677 -1.07 9.85 42.23
N ILE A 678 -1.88 8.84 41.95
CA ILE A 678 -2.71 8.16 42.95
C ILE A 678 -2.12 6.78 43.19
N PRO A 679 -1.68 6.43 44.40
CA PRO A 679 -1.06 5.14 44.69
C PRO A 679 -1.99 3.95 44.37
N ARG A 680 -1.41 2.88 43.83
CA ARG A 680 -2.06 1.59 43.61
C ARG A 680 -1.39 0.50 44.46
N PRO A 681 -1.72 0.40 45.79
CA PRO A 681 -1.02 -0.52 46.71
C PRO A 681 -1.11 -2.02 46.32
N ALA A 682 -2.11 -2.39 45.55
CA ALA A 682 -2.29 -3.75 45.07
C ALA A 682 -1.33 -4.11 43.96
N SER A 683 -0.82 -3.13 43.19
CA SER A 683 0.05 -3.37 42.05
C SER A 683 1.38 -4.04 42.42
N SER A 684 1.96 -4.78 41.48
CA SER A 684 3.24 -5.45 41.70
C SER A 684 4.39 -4.44 41.78
N GLN A 685 4.38 -3.38 40.99
CA GLN A 685 5.39 -2.34 41.06
C GLN A 685 5.35 -1.55 42.39
N TYR A 686 4.14 -1.32 42.94
CA TYR A 686 4.03 -0.68 44.29
C TYR A 686 4.74 -1.53 45.36
N LYS A 687 4.51 -2.87 45.32
CA LYS A 687 5.14 -3.81 46.25
C LYS A 687 6.67 -3.84 46.08
N ALA A 688 7.13 -3.84 44.82
CA ALA A 688 8.57 -3.81 44.50
C ALA A 688 9.22 -2.49 44.99
N MET A 689 8.59 -1.33 44.75
CA MET A 689 9.07 -0.06 45.21
C MET A 689 9.11 0.02 46.76
N SER A 690 8.08 -0.49 47.42
CA SER A 690 8.04 -0.57 48.90
C SER A 690 9.15 -1.44 49.46
N ALA A 691 9.41 -2.60 48.83
CA ALA A 691 10.48 -3.51 49.23
C ALA A 691 11.87 -2.88 49.04
N LEU A 692 12.10 -2.20 47.92
CA LEU A 692 13.33 -1.47 47.63
C LEU A 692 13.56 -0.36 48.70
N TYR A 693 12.52 0.42 48.96
CA TYR A 693 12.61 1.51 49.95
C TYR A 693 12.87 1.00 51.37
N SER A 694 12.20 -0.07 51.78
CA SER A 694 12.39 -0.71 53.05
C SER A 694 13.82 -1.25 53.21
N PHE A 695 14.35 -1.92 52.16
CA PHE A 695 15.72 -2.38 52.14
C PHE A 695 16.74 -1.25 52.22
N ALA A 696 16.50 -0.16 51.47
CA ALA A 696 17.39 1.01 51.47
C ALA A 696 17.50 1.66 52.81
N ARG A 697 16.40 1.68 53.59
CA ARG A 697 16.39 2.20 54.97
C ARG A 697 17.16 1.30 55.97
N GLN A 698 17.06 -0.01 55.79
CA GLN A 698 17.72 -1.00 56.69
C GLN A 698 19.21 -1.17 56.38
N HIS A 699 19.60 -0.99 55.12
CA HIS A 699 20.93 -1.26 54.64
C HIS A 699 21.50 -0.11 53.77
N PRO A 700 21.61 1.11 54.27
CA PRO A 700 21.99 2.30 53.52
C PRO A 700 23.36 2.21 52.88
N GLN A 701 24.26 1.37 53.44
CA GLN A 701 25.64 1.12 52.89
C GLN A 701 25.68 0.42 51.56
N TYR A 702 24.58 -0.25 51.14
CA TYR A 702 24.48 -0.94 49.81
C TYR A 702 23.80 -0.10 48.76
N VAL A 703 23.19 1.04 49.15
CA VAL A 703 22.42 1.91 48.25
C VAL A 703 23.37 2.81 47.46
N ASP A 704 23.26 2.72 46.14
CA ASP A 704 24.04 3.55 45.22
C ASP A 704 23.44 4.94 44.99
N ASN A 705 24.19 5.78 44.25
CA ASN A 705 23.77 7.11 43.89
C ASN A 705 22.57 7.12 42.91
N TYR A 706 22.35 6.06 42.14
CA TYR A 706 21.20 5.99 41.21
C TYR A 706 19.88 5.94 42.02
N THR A 707 19.82 5.09 43.03
CA THR A 707 18.64 4.95 43.88
C THR A 707 18.41 6.23 44.70
N THR A 708 19.44 6.83 45.29
CA THR A 708 19.29 8.07 46.08
C THR A 708 18.85 9.29 45.26
N ARG A 709 19.16 9.31 43.97
CA ARG A 709 18.77 10.36 43.02
C ARG A 709 17.52 10.03 42.21
N CYS A 710 16.97 8.83 42.32
CA CYS A 710 15.83 8.37 41.52
C CYS A 710 14.57 9.20 41.84
N ASP A 711 14.12 9.98 40.86
CA ASP A 711 12.94 10.86 41.02
C ASP A 711 11.65 10.04 41.13
N MET A 712 11.57 8.87 40.47
CA MET A 712 10.41 7.98 40.61
C MET A 712 10.29 7.39 41.99
N LEU A 713 11.39 6.96 42.60
CA LEU A 713 11.39 6.46 43.99
C LEU A 713 11.06 7.58 44.96
N LYS A 714 11.57 8.81 44.77
CA LYS A 714 11.21 9.98 45.58
C LYS A 714 9.74 10.33 45.45
N ALA A 715 9.19 10.27 44.22
CA ALA A 715 7.77 10.51 43.99
C ALA A 715 6.92 9.42 44.67
N PHE A 716 7.32 8.16 44.56
CA PHE A 716 6.67 7.05 45.25
C PHE A 716 6.61 7.26 46.76
N VAL A 717 7.75 7.53 47.39
CA VAL A 717 7.83 7.76 48.86
C VAL A 717 6.94 8.95 49.29
N ARG A 718 6.99 10.05 48.55
CA ARG A 718 6.17 11.23 48.85
C ARG A 718 4.68 10.95 48.75
N VAL A 719 4.25 10.19 47.73
CA VAL A 719 2.84 9.98 47.43
C VAL A 719 2.27 8.81 48.25
N SER A 720 3.06 7.77 48.51
CA SER A 720 2.63 6.60 49.29
C SER A 720 2.61 6.85 50.80
N GLY A 721 3.20 7.94 51.28
CA GLY A 721 3.30 8.27 52.71
C GLY A 721 4.28 7.37 53.49
N GLN A 722 5.25 6.74 52.85
CA GLN A 722 6.26 5.85 53.41
C GLN A 722 7.47 6.59 53.98
#